data_4afdd5e104b8dd7e29a726aa7e9b2eec
#
_entry.id   4afdd5e104b8dd7e29a726aa7e9b2eec
#
_cell.length_a   1.000
_cell.length_b   1.000
_cell.length_c   1.000
_cell.angle_alpha   90.00
_cell.angle_beta   90.00
_cell.angle_gamma   90.00
#
_symmetry.space_group_name_H-M   'P 1'
#
loop_
_entity.id
_entity.type
_entity.pdbx_description
1 polymer ?
#
loop_
_entity_poly.entity_id
_entity_poly.type
_entity_poly.pdbx_seq_one_letter_code
_entity_poly.pdbx_strand_id
1 'polypeptide(L)'
;MSTIKDVAKLAGVSVGTVSNYLTGVKNVLPEKASKIKEAISELDYRPNPYAKNLRTNSNREIGVVLPNTYETYYAYLLEGMETELKKSGYYLNLALSGDTPEIEKDIVDGFLEKSVCGLIVMSCLKSPDFYDRITHTPIVFIDRKVTSHEANFISFNQYETMTYLIQQIYDHGCTRIALVAGPDYFSCETEYARAYRDFFRTKELPVDESLICHINMTKEEAFRTGISLFQDHSPQAVISTSRLMTNGLEQAAYLAGISLDDDTLLISIGQETLSGFQKYNGIVTMRPANYLGTKAAQLLQNNIDSPLMFEKQQIIISDKILSKNLFEVPRVSMASRKTAGDKLRVLFLDSPNAHGIIRTHTDFTRRTGIDVEATLCEHGTLLSKLLDKDYLSTFDVCMYDNPWLDILVAENSFMDITDYIRSDACDTSELLDGLLDKVGYNGGRYYGVPFTFGPQLLLYRRDLFENTRLHDQFEKKYRAKLHVPRTWFEFNVVSSFFTHSLNPNSPVKFGTSLSARNDANLLPELMPRVWAYGGSVFDDDGNPNVTSLAFKKGVNSLLEAFKYAPEQTLSYGVEDTVQDFYLGKTAMLVSFAAFIADVNNTAKSKITGRIGYSNIPGNHSVLGSWGLAIPATNNNPAAALEFIRWTCDPELSKFFAILDGQSPLKNVYTNDELANHYPWLPLIYRTYSGNKQRKSFIKRDGSLVPITIIEALIYQHVMSILRQNASTDDAMAALSSDLLKLISTG
;
A
#
# COMPACT_ATOMS: atom_id res chain seq x y z
N MET A 1 -14.71 -23.47 34.09
CA MET A 1 -13.97 -22.50 34.92
C MET A 1 -14.56 -22.54 36.32
N SER A 2 -13.72 -22.72 37.34
CA SER A 2 -14.13 -22.64 38.74
C SER A 2 -14.63 -21.25 39.09
N THR A 3 -15.69 -21.18 39.90
CA THR A 3 -16.30 -19.92 40.31
C THR A 3 -16.01 -19.64 41.79
N ILE A 4 -16.20 -18.38 42.22
CA ILE A 4 -16.09 -18.01 43.65
C ILE A 4 -17.03 -18.84 44.53
N LYS A 5 -18.16 -19.35 43.99
CA LYS A 5 -19.09 -20.22 44.69
C LYS A 5 -18.47 -21.63 44.92
N ASP A 6 -17.68 -22.12 43.96
CA ASP A 6 -17.02 -23.40 44.09
C ASP A 6 -15.91 -23.36 45.13
N VAL A 7 -15.12 -22.24 45.16
CA VAL A 7 -14.13 -21.99 46.22
C VAL A 7 -14.79 -21.93 47.60
N ALA A 8 -15.92 -21.20 47.71
CA ALA A 8 -16.68 -21.09 48.97
C ALA A 8 -17.19 -22.45 49.45
N LYS A 9 -17.69 -23.27 48.53
CA LYS A 9 -18.19 -24.62 48.80
C LYS A 9 -17.07 -25.54 49.26
N LEU A 10 -15.92 -25.54 48.59
CA LEU A 10 -14.78 -26.39 48.93
C LEU A 10 -14.12 -25.95 50.24
N ALA A 11 -13.99 -24.66 50.49
CA ALA A 11 -13.44 -24.10 51.72
C ALA A 11 -14.42 -24.16 52.94
N GLY A 12 -15.68 -24.55 52.74
CA GLY A 12 -16.70 -24.58 53.77
C GLY A 12 -17.05 -23.21 54.39
N VAL A 13 -17.02 -22.15 53.58
CA VAL A 13 -17.27 -20.78 54.02
C VAL A 13 -18.29 -20.08 53.12
N SER A 14 -18.79 -18.92 53.55
CA SER A 14 -19.67 -18.11 52.69
C SER A 14 -18.91 -17.47 51.56
N VAL A 15 -19.60 -17.21 50.41
CA VAL A 15 -19.04 -16.47 49.27
C VAL A 15 -18.53 -15.08 49.73
N GLY A 16 -19.19 -14.43 50.66
CA GLY A 16 -18.75 -13.16 51.23
C GLY A 16 -17.43 -13.28 52.00
N THR A 17 -17.18 -14.42 52.70
CA THR A 17 -15.91 -14.68 53.38
C THR A 17 -14.77 -14.86 52.40
N VAL A 18 -14.99 -15.62 51.30
CA VAL A 18 -13.99 -15.73 50.20
C VAL A 18 -13.74 -14.39 49.56
N SER A 19 -14.78 -13.60 49.30
CA SER A 19 -14.64 -12.23 48.74
C SER A 19 -13.81 -11.32 49.67
N ASN A 20 -14.07 -11.36 50.99
CA ASN A 20 -13.30 -10.57 51.95
C ASN A 20 -11.84 -11.03 52.01
N TYR A 21 -11.55 -12.32 51.93
CA TYR A 21 -10.20 -12.86 51.83
C TYR A 21 -9.45 -12.36 50.59
N LEU A 22 -10.11 -12.44 49.43
CA LEU A 22 -9.53 -12.00 48.14
C LEU A 22 -9.30 -10.49 48.03
N THR A 23 -10.14 -9.68 48.70
CA THR A 23 -10.05 -8.21 48.65
C THR A 23 -9.24 -7.61 49.81
N GLY A 24 -8.97 -8.34 50.87
CA GLY A 24 -8.28 -7.83 52.06
C GLY A 24 -9.03 -6.79 52.85
N VAL A 25 -10.32 -6.49 52.54
CA VAL A 25 -11.10 -5.41 53.12
C VAL A 25 -11.52 -5.69 54.58
N LYS A 26 -11.67 -6.97 54.96
CA LYS A 26 -11.95 -7.37 56.32
C LYS A 26 -11.05 -8.56 56.71
N ASN A 27 -10.53 -8.54 57.93
CA ASN A 27 -9.74 -9.64 58.45
C ASN A 27 -10.56 -10.94 58.49
N VAL A 28 -10.08 -11.97 57.82
CA VAL A 28 -10.63 -13.31 57.88
C VAL A 28 -9.80 -14.13 58.88
N LEU A 29 -10.49 -14.89 59.76
CA LEU A 29 -9.82 -15.70 60.76
C LEU A 29 -8.76 -16.63 60.10
N PRO A 30 -7.57 -16.83 60.72
CA PRO A 30 -6.45 -17.55 60.11
C PRO A 30 -6.83 -18.95 59.62
N GLU A 31 -7.65 -19.69 60.37
CA GLU A 31 -8.13 -21.03 59.97
C GLU A 31 -8.99 -21.01 58.69
N LYS A 32 -9.85 -20.01 58.54
CA LYS A 32 -10.66 -19.84 57.32
C LYS A 32 -9.84 -19.38 56.13
N ALA A 33 -8.85 -18.51 56.40
CA ALA A 33 -7.92 -18.03 55.38
C ALA A 33 -7.08 -19.19 54.78
N SER A 34 -6.60 -20.14 55.62
CA SER A 34 -5.89 -21.35 55.15
C SER A 34 -6.76 -22.20 54.24
N LYS A 35 -8.00 -22.51 54.66
CA LYS A 35 -8.94 -23.33 53.88
C LYS A 35 -9.31 -22.65 52.54
N ILE A 36 -9.45 -21.34 52.52
CA ILE A 36 -9.71 -20.59 51.27
C ILE A 36 -8.50 -20.65 50.35
N LYS A 37 -7.27 -20.50 50.89
CA LYS A 37 -6.03 -20.57 50.11
C LYS A 37 -5.83 -21.93 49.46
N GLU A 38 -6.10 -23.03 50.23
CA GLU A 38 -6.03 -24.39 49.75
C GLU A 38 -7.08 -24.64 48.65
N ALA A 39 -8.34 -24.24 48.84
CA ALA A 39 -9.40 -24.36 47.88
C ALA A 39 -9.12 -23.56 46.56
N ILE A 40 -8.52 -22.37 46.64
CA ILE A 40 -8.09 -21.58 45.49
C ILE A 40 -7.03 -22.33 44.69
N SER A 41 -6.04 -22.91 45.41
CA SER A 41 -4.96 -23.68 44.77
C SER A 41 -5.46 -24.96 44.12
N GLU A 42 -6.36 -25.72 44.81
CA GLU A 42 -6.90 -26.96 44.30
C GLU A 42 -7.80 -26.79 43.07
N LEU A 43 -8.55 -25.68 43.03
CA LEU A 43 -9.47 -25.39 41.94
C LEU A 43 -8.81 -24.54 40.81
N ASP A 44 -7.54 -24.22 40.92
CA ASP A 44 -6.84 -23.21 40.08
C ASP A 44 -7.74 -21.96 39.85
N TYR A 45 -8.40 -21.53 40.94
CA TYR A 45 -9.34 -20.42 40.83
C TYR A 45 -8.61 -19.10 40.69
N ARG A 46 -8.89 -18.42 39.62
CA ARG A 46 -8.44 -17.03 39.39
C ARG A 46 -9.64 -16.10 39.49
N PRO A 47 -9.57 -15.05 40.35
CA PRO A 47 -10.63 -14.05 40.42
C PRO A 47 -10.86 -13.44 39.03
N ASN A 48 -12.13 -13.42 38.58
CA ASN A 48 -12.46 -12.75 37.32
C ASN A 48 -12.34 -11.24 37.51
N PRO A 49 -11.40 -10.56 36.80
CA PRO A 49 -11.17 -9.12 36.91
C PRO A 49 -12.45 -8.32 36.59
N TYR A 50 -13.23 -8.75 35.62
CA TYR A 50 -14.48 -8.10 35.22
C TYR A 50 -15.55 -8.13 36.33
N ALA A 51 -15.65 -9.25 37.05
CA ALA A 51 -16.59 -9.36 38.18
C ALA A 51 -16.13 -8.50 39.38
N LYS A 52 -14.82 -8.29 39.54
CA LYS A 52 -14.25 -7.41 40.56
C LYS A 52 -14.48 -5.94 40.18
N ASN A 53 -14.24 -5.56 38.94
CA ASN A 53 -14.43 -4.20 38.43
C ASN A 53 -15.90 -3.75 38.49
N LEU A 54 -16.85 -4.65 38.15
CA LEU A 54 -18.29 -4.40 38.29
C LEU A 54 -18.73 -4.15 39.74
N ARG A 55 -18.01 -4.72 40.72
CA ARG A 55 -18.34 -4.58 42.15
C ARG A 55 -17.68 -3.39 42.81
N THR A 56 -16.51 -2.97 42.33
CA THR A 56 -15.71 -1.88 42.96
C THR A 56 -15.80 -0.58 42.16
N ASN A 57 -16.46 -0.58 41.02
CA ASN A 57 -16.51 0.51 40.03
C ASN A 57 -15.12 1.12 39.70
N SER A 58 -14.06 0.30 39.79
CA SER A 58 -12.67 0.70 39.59
C SER A 58 -12.02 -0.16 38.50
N ASN A 59 -12.27 0.21 37.25
CA ASN A 59 -11.36 -0.20 36.17
C ASN A 59 -10.04 0.56 36.39
N ARG A 60 -8.89 -0.08 36.20
CA ARG A 60 -7.56 0.54 36.30
C ARG A 60 -6.81 0.47 34.97
N GLU A 61 -7.53 0.32 33.89
CA GLU A 61 -6.97 0.28 32.54
C GLU A 61 -6.97 1.68 31.93
N ILE A 62 -5.85 2.07 31.34
CA ILE A 62 -5.68 3.29 30.54
C ILE A 62 -5.52 2.85 29.09
N GLY A 63 -6.37 3.35 28.22
CA GLY A 63 -6.25 3.14 26.77
C GLY A 63 -5.19 4.07 26.19
N VAL A 64 -4.25 3.50 25.41
CA VAL A 64 -3.25 4.28 24.69
C VAL A 64 -3.38 3.98 23.20
N VAL A 65 -3.54 5.03 22.41
CA VAL A 65 -3.65 4.95 20.94
C VAL A 65 -2.45 5.64 20.32
N LEU A 66 -1.62 4.85 19.63
CA LEU A 66 -0.43 5.33 18.91
C LEU A 66 -0.48 4.87 17.45
N PRO A 67 0.27 5.54 16.53
CA PRO A 67 0.32 5.11 15.14
C PRO A 67 0.96 3.73 14.96
N ASN A 68 2.12 3.50 15.59
CA ASN A 68 2.92 2.29 15.46
C ASN A 68 3.85 2.12 16.67
N THR A 69 4.72 1.08 16.67
CA THR A 69 5.72 0.80 17.70
C THR A 69 7.13 0.54 17.16
N TYR A 70 7.33 0.66 15.85
CA TYR A 70 8.64 0.39 15.24
C TYR A 70 9.59 1.59 15.27
N GLU A 71 9.08 2.80 15.54
CA GLU A 71 9.94 3.94 15.82
C GLU A 71 10.35 3.95 17.31
N THR A 72 11.63 4.14 17.58
CA THR A 72 12.18 4.20 18.95
C THR A 72 11.53 5.28 19.81
N TYR A 73 11.07 6.36 19.19
CA TYR A 73 10.29 7.42 19.82
C TYR A 73 9.08 6.88 20.60
N TYR A 74 8.27 6.03 19.97
CA TYR A 74 7.08 5.46 20.62
C TYR A 74 7.43 4.46 21.71
N ALA A 75 8.53 3.70 21.57
CA ALA A 75 8.97 2.79 22.59
C ALA A 75 9.35 3.52 23.89
N TYR A 76 10.15 4.59 23.79
CA TYR A 76 10.50 5.42 24.95
C TYR A 76 9.30 6.17 25.54
N LEU A 77 8.38 6.63 24.70
CA LEU A 77 7.13 7.25 25.14
C LEU A 77 6.30 6.28 26.00
N LEU A 78 6.13 5.06 25.53
CA LEU A 78 5.42 3.99 26.24
C LEU A 78 6.10 3.60 27.55
N GLU A 79 7.44 3.49 27.57
CA GLU A 79 8.21 3.21 28.78
C GLU A 79 7.97 4.28 29.87
N GLY A 80 7.96 5.55 29.47
CA GLY A 80 7.67 6.66 30.39
C GLY A 80 6.25 6.60 30.94
N MET A 81 5.25 6.32 30.08
CA MET A 81 3.84 6.15 30.49
C MET A 81 3.68 4.97 31.44
N GLU A 82 4.18 3.79 31.07
CA GLU A 82 4.03 2.57 31.86
C GLU A 82 4.68 2.72 33.25
N THR A 83 5.89 3.26 33.27
CA THR A 83 6.64 3.48 34.54
C THR A 83 5.85 4.37 35.49
N GLU A 84 5.21 5.43 35.00
CA GLU A 84 4.46 6.36 35.83
C GLU A 84 3.11 5.76 36.26
N LEU A 85 2.34 5.22 35.33
CA LEU A 85 1.02 4.63 35.58
C LEU A 85 1.08 3.48 36.59
N LYS A 86 2.14 2.67 36.53
CA LYS A 86 2.36 1.53 37.42
C LYS A 86 2.54 1.95 38.88
N LYS A 87 3.13 3.12 39.16
CA LYS A 87 3.28 3.66 40.53
C LYS A 87 1.94 3.81 41.24
N SER A 88 0.89 4.18 40.49
CA SER A 88 -0.48 4.36 40.99
C SER A 88 -1.39 3.13 40.74
N GLY A 89 -0.81 2.02 40.26
CA GLY A 89 -1.51 0.75 40.04
C GLY A 89 -2.44 0.75 38.82
N TYR A 90 -2.21 1.63 37.85
CA TYR A 90 -2.86 1.59 36.55
C TYR A 90 -2.11 0.66 35.57
N TYR A 91 -2.83 0.11 34.61
CA TYR A 91 -2.31 -0.75 33.55
C TYR A 91 -2.53 -0.08 32.20
N LEU A 92 -1.50 -0.13 31.35
CA LEU A 92 -1.54 0.39 30.01
C LEU A 92 -2.13 -0.65 29.06
N ASN A 93 -3.15 -0.28 28.29
CA ASN A 93 -3.75 -1.07 27.22
C ASN A 93 -3.48 -0.37 25.89
N LEU A 94 -2.48 -0.87 25.13
CA LEU A 94 -2.02 -0.27 23.88
C LEU A 94 -2.82 -0.81 22.70
N ALA A 95 -3.21 0.10 21.79
CA ALA A 95 -3.70 -0.23 20.46
C ALA A 95 -3.08 0.69 19.40
N LEU A 96 -2.92 0.17 18.18
CA LEU A 96 -2.22 0.86 17.09
C LEU A 96 -3.20 1.24 15.98
N SER A 97 -3.23 2.53 15.64
CA SER A 97 -4.13 3.07 14.60
C SER A 97 -3.57 2.94 13.18
N GLY A 98 -2.23 2.81 13.04
CA GLY A 98 -1.56 2.86 11.74
C GLY A 98 -1.82 4.16 10.98
N ASP A 99 -2.07 5.27 11.70
CA ASP A 99 -2.51 6.57 11.15
C ASP A 99 -3.76 6.44 10.23
N THR A 100 -4.63 5.47 10.54
CA THR A 100 -5.88 5.22 9.80
C THR A 100 -7.07 5.72 10.62
N PRO A 101 -7.78 6.77 10.17
CA PRO A 101 -8.86 7.42 10.94
C PRO A 101 -9.97 6.49 11.42
N GLU A 102 -10.36 5.53 10.61
CA GLU A 102 -11.41 4.58 10.95
C GLU A 102 -10.97 3.57 11.99
N ILE A 103 -9.72 3.09 11.88
CA ILE A 103 -9.14 2.18 12.89
C ILE A 103 -9.00 2.90 14.22
N GLU A 104 -8.58 4.16 14.22
CA GLU A 104 -8.51 4.96 15.45
C GLU A 104 -9.88 5.07 16.13
N LYS A 105 -10.94 5.39 15.38
CA LYS A 105 -12.31 5.46 15.93
C LYS A 105 -12.76 4.13 16.52
N ASP A 106 -12.57 3.03 15.81
CA ASP A 106 -12.95 1.69 16.26
C ASP A 106 -12.21 1.30 17.54
N ILE A 107 -10.91 1.63 17.64
CA ILE A 107 -10.10 1.41 18.84
C ILE A 107 -10.64 2.22 20.02
N VAL A 108 -10.89 3.51 19.83
CA VAL A 108 -11.38 4.40 20.90
C VAL A 108 -12.77 3.97 21.35
N ASP A 109 -13.69 3.68 20.44
CA ASP A 109 -15.02 3.18 20.77
C ASP A 109 -14.91 1.85 21.55
N GLY A 110 -14.02 0.94 21.16
CA GLY A 110 -13.75 -0.31 21.89
C GLY A 110 -13.17 -0.09 23.30
N PHE A 111 -12.35 0.94 23.52
CA PHE A 111 -11.89 1.32 24.86
C PHE A 111 -13.01 1.92 25.71
N LEU A 112 -13.88 2.75 25.13
CA LEU A 112 -15.03 3.33 25.81
C LEU A 112 -16.04 2.22 26.22
N GLU A 113 -16.30 1.26 25.36
CA GLU A 113 -17.13 0.08 25.68
C GLU A 113 -16.58 -0.75 26.86
N LYS A 114 -15.24 -0.84 26.96
CA LYS A 114 -14.56 -1.50 28.09
C LYS A 114 -14.49 -0.63 29.34
N SER A 115 -14.98 0.60 29.27
CA SER A 115 -14.98 1.56 30.38
C SER A 115 -13.57 1.81 30.96
N VAL A 116 -12.58 2.09 30.10
CA VAL A 116 -11.24 2.48 30.56
C VAL A 116 -11.29 3.75 31.39
N CYS A 117 -10.36 3.92 32.33
CA CYS A 117 -10.34 5.08 33.22
C CYS A 117 -9.98 6.39 32.50
N GLY A 118 -9.26 6.31 31.40
CA GLY A 118 -8.85 7.44 30.60
C GLY A 118 -8.13 7.00 29.35
N LEU A 119 -7.87 7.95 28.47
CA LEU A 119 -7.24 7.74 27.18
C LEU A 119 -6.01 8.64 27.01
N ILE A 120 -4.94 8.11 26.43
CA ILE A 120 -3.82 8.88 25.92
C ILE A 120 -3.77 8.64 24.41
N VAL A 121 -3.86 9.70 23.60
CA VAL A 121 -4.09 9.56 22.17
C VAL A 121 -3.14 10.45 21.37
N MET A 122 -2.50 9.84 20.36
CA MET A 122 -1.87 10.55 19.26
C MET A 122 -2.78 10.40 18.03
N SER A 123 -3.64 11.41 17.81
CA SER A 123 -4.72 11.29 16.85
C SER A 123 -4.28 11.49 15.41
N CYS A 124 -4.90 10.73 14.48
CA CYS A 124 -4.80 10.92 13.03
C CYS A 124 -6.09 11.46 12.39
N LEU A 125 -7.07 11.87 13.20
CA LEU A 125 -8.34 12.39 12.67
C LEU A 125 -8.19 13.82 12.13
N LYS A 126 -9.00 14.14 11.09
CA LYS A 126 -9.08 15.49 10.49
C LYS A 126 -10.12 16.39 11.16
N SER A 127 -11.22 15.79 11.66
CA SER A 127 -12.33 16.53 12.27
C SER A 127 -12.38 16.29 13.78
N PRO A 128 -12.69 17.34 14.58
CA PRO A 128 -12.85 17.22 16.01
C PRO A 128 -14.12 16.48 16.45
N ASP A 129 -15.12 16.33 15.59
CA ASP A 129 -16.47 15.82 15.92
C ASP A 129 -16.47 14.51 16.70
N PHE A 130 -15.49 13.65 16.41
CA PHE A 130 -15.38 12.34 17.07
C PHE A 130 -15.01 12.48 18.55
N TYR A 131 -13.97 13.24 18.87
CA TYR A 131 -13.51 13.41 20.25
C TYR A 131 -14.37 14.39 21.05
N ASP A 132 -14.97 15.37 20.41
CA ASP A 132 -15.83 16.36 21.07
C ASP A 132 -17.11 15.75 21.68
N ARG A 133 -17.54 14.57 21.19
CA ARG A 133 -18.64 13.79 21.76
C ARG A 133 -18.28 13.03 23.05
N ILE A 134 -16.97 12.85 23.35
CA ILE A 134 -16.48 12.07 24.49
C ILE A 134 -16.35 13.01 25.70
N THR A 135 -17.37 13.04 26.55
CA THR A 135 -17.46 14.01 27.68
C THR A 135 -17.12 13.40 29.04
N HIS A 136 -17.19 12.05 29.18
CA HIS A 136 -17.09 11.40 30.50
C HIS A 136 -15.74 10.71 30.74
N THR A 137 -14.97 10.42 29.71
CA THR A 137 -13.66 9.78 29.83
C THR A 137 -12.57 10.82 29.68
N PRO A 138 -11.65 10.98 30.64
CA PRO A 138 -10.52 11.88 30.52
C PRO A 138 -9.62 11.51 29.35
N ILE A 139 -9.23 12.50 28.53
CA ILE A 139 -8.35 12.31 27.39
C ILE A 139 -7.15 13.25 27.51
N VAL A 140 -5.96 12.73 27.24
CA VAL A 140 -4.73 13.51 27.02
C VAL A 140 -4.28 13.27 25.59
N PHE A 141 -4.16 14.34 24.80
CA PHE A 141 -3.56 14.28 23.47
C PHE A 141 -2.05 14.46 23.56
N ILE A 142 -1.32 13.67 22.77
CA ILE A 142 0.15 13.78 22.62
C ILE A 142 0.48 14.19 21.20
N ASP A 143 1.33 15.20 21.04
CA ASP A 143 1.83 15.77 19.77
C ASP A 143 0.73 16.21 18.80
N ARG A 144 -0.31 15.41 18.62
CA ARG A 144 -1.40 15.64 17.68
C ARG A 144 -2.70 15.81 18.44
N LYS A 145 -3.27 17.00 18.36
CA LYS A 145 -4.54 17.36 19.01
C LYS A 145 -5.62 17.57 17.95
N VAL A 146 -6.78 16.93 18.16
CA VAL A 146 -7.96 17.10 17.31
C VAL A 146 -9.21 17.25 18.19
N THR A 147 -9.50 18.49 18.59
CA THR A 147 -10.70 18.86 19.36
C THR A 147 -10.97 20.35 19.18
N SER A 148 -12.24 20.75 19.18
CA SER A 148 -12.67 22.16 19.19
C SER A 148 -12.67 22.77 20.60
N HIS A 149 -12.59 21.92 21.63
CA HIS A 149 -12.63 22.35 23.05
C HIS A 149 -11.23 22.39 23.67
N GLU A 150 -11.12 23.08 24.80
CA GLU A 150 -9.94 22.98 25.65
C GLU A 150 -9.71 21.50 26.04
N ALA A 151 -8.49 21.01 25.86
CA ALA A 151 -8.12 19.63 26.14
C ALA A 151 -6.77 19.58 26.85
N ASN A 152 -6.54 18.50 27.59
CA ASN A 152 -5.21 18.16 28.06
C ASN A 152 -4.36 17.78 26.85
N PHE A 153 -3.28 18.52 26.67
CA PHE A 153 -2.38 18.35 25.53
C PHE A 153 -0.94 18.46 25.97
N ILE A 154 -0.10 17.59 25.47
CA ILE A 154 1.34 17.65 25.71
C ILE A 154 2.09 17.41 24.38
N SER A 155 3.05 18.25 24.10
CA SER A 155 3.83 18.20 22.87
C SER A 155 5.18 18.87 23.02
N PHE A 156 6.04 18.69 22.00
CA PHE A 156 7.24 19.51 21.85
C PHE A 156 6.91 20.87 21.22
N ASN A 157 7.85 21.81 21.28
CA ASN A 157 7.73 23.13 20.66
C ASN A 157 8.18 23.08 19.20
N GLN A 158 7.29 22.62 18.30
CA GLN A 158 7.57 22.45 16.88
C GLN A 158 7.97 23.78 16.22
N TYR A 159 7.29 24.85 16.58
CA TYR A 159 7.55 26.18 15.99
C TYR A 159 8.96 26.69 16.31
N GLU A 160 9.35 26.62 17.57
CA GLU A 160 10.68 27.03 18.03
C GLU A 160 11.78 26.19 17.41
N THR A 161 11.58 24.86 17.40
CA THR A 161 12.51 23.89 16.79
C THR A 161 12.74 24.18 15.32
N MET A 162 11.68 24.34 14.54
CA MET A 162 11.77 24.62 13.09
C MET A 162 12.42 25.96 12.83
N THR A 163 12.01 27.02 13.55
CA THR A 163 12.61 28.36 13.40
C THR A 163 14.12 28.33 13.64
N TYR A 164 14.55 27.62 14.71
CA TYR A 164 15.97 27.49 15.03
C TYR A 164 16.71 26.73 13.93
N LEU A 165 16.19 25.60 13.48
CA LEU A 165 16.83 24.77 12.45
C LEU A 165 17.02 25.53 11.14
N ILE A 166 15.97 26.19 10.67
CA ILE A 166 16.03 26.95 9.41
C ILE A 166 17.03 28.10 9.55
N GLN A 167 17.06 28.80 10.71
CA GLN A 167 18.02 29.89 10.93
C GLN A 167 19.47 29.35 10.84
N GLN A 168 19.78 28.22 11.46
CA GLN A 168 21.12 27.61 11.39
C GLN A 168 21.51 27.23 9.94
N ILE A 169 20.58 26.65 9.18
CA ILE A 169 20.79 26.24 7.79
C ILE A 169 20.99 27.47 6.91
N TYR A 170 20.17 28.50 7.11
CA TYR A 170 20.24 29.76 6.38
C TYR A 170 21.56 30.50 6.64
N ASP A 171 22.00 30.57 7.90
CA ASP A 171 23.26 31.18 8.31
C ASP A 171 24.47 30.43 7.73
N HIS A 172 24.30 29.13 7.45
CA HIS A 172 25.31 28.33 6.74
C HIS A 172 25.38 28.63 5.23
N GLY A 173 24.43 29.43 4.70
CA GLY A 173 24.39 29.85 3.31
C GLY A 173 23.43 29.06 2.42
N CYS A 174 22.61 28.15 3.00
CA CYS A 174 21.56 27.45 2.26
C CYS A 174 20.29 28.30 2.21
N THR A 175 19.89 28.72 1.02
CA THR A 175 18.67 29.50 0.79
C THR A 175 17.53 28.68 0.20
N ARG A 176 17.87 27.57 -0.48
CA ARG A 176 16.90 26.62 -1.04
C ARG A 176 16.73 25.43 -0.11
N ILE A 177 15.83 25.58 0.85
CA ILE A 177 15.58 24.62 1.92
C ILE A 177 14.24 23.92 1.64
N ALA A 178 14.20 22.61 1.65
CA ALA A 178 12.95 21.85 1.55
C ALA A 178 12.47 21.37 2.93
N LEU A 179 11.17 21.30 3.10
CA LEU A 179 10.49 20.71 4.27
C LEU A 179 9.70 19.48 3.82
N VAL A 180 10.05 18.31 4.36
CA VAL A 180 9.26 17.08 4.21
C VAL A 180 8.59 16.80 5.55
N ALA A 181 7.30 17.04 5.60
CA ALA A 181 6.46 17.02 6.77
C ALA A 181 5.35 15.97 6.66
N GLY A 182 4.79 15.55 7.79
CA GLY A 182 3.57 14.74 7.83
C GLY A 182 2.35 15.49 7.29
N PRO A 183 1.17 14.84 7.31
CA PRO A 183 -0.07 15.43 6.82
C PRO A 183 -0.36 16.80 7.42
N ASP A 184 -0.79 17.74 6.60
CA ASP A 184 -1.01 19.15 6.94
C ASP A 184 -2.11 19.39 7.98
N TYR A 185 -2.95 18.40 8.22
CA TYR A 185 -3.98 18.43 9.27
C TYR A 185 -3.51 17.90 10.64
N PHE A 186 -2.30 17.36 10.75
CA PHE A 186 -1.71 17.07 12.06
C PHE A 186 -1.22 18.35 12.69
N SER A 187 -1.68 18.63 13.92
CA SER A 187 -1.39 19.90 14.58
C SER A 187 0.11 20.19 14.74
N CYS A 188 0.94 19.16 14.97
CA CYS A 188 2.40 19.30 15.03
C CYS A 188 2.99 19.67 13.67
N GLU A 189 2.53 19.06 12.58
CA GLU A 189 3.04 19.28 11.23
C GLU A 189 2.62 20.67 10.70
N THR A 190 1.41 21.11 11.04
CA THR A 190 0.94 22.48 10.76
C THR A 190 1.86 23.53 11.41
N GLU A 191 2.31 23.31 12.65
CA GLU A 191 3.22 24.23 13.34
C GLU A 191 4.61 24.27 12.70
N TYR A 192 5.15 23.14 12.23
CA TYR A 192 6.38 23.12 11.46
C TYR A 192 6.27 23.91 10.15
N ALA A 193 5.23 23.66 9.38
CA ALA A 193 5.01 24.38 8.12
C ALA A 193 4.76 25.88 8.32
N ARG A 194 4.06 26.25 9.41
CA ARG A 194 3.84 27.64 9.82
C ARG A 194 5.19 28.33 10.11
N ALA A 195 6.00 27.73 10.98
CA ALA A 195 7.31 28.27 11.33
C ALA A 195 8.23 28.44 10.12
N TYR A 196 8.21 27.47 9.18
CA TYR A 196 8.94 27.55 7.93
C TYR A 196 8.51 28.78 7.12
N ARG A 197 7.20 28.95 6.88
CA ARG A 197 6.68 30.11 6.12
C ARG A 197 6.97 31.43 6.81
N ASP A 198 6.80 31.51 8.12
CA ASP A 198 7.03 32.71 8.90
C ASP A 198 8.50 33.13 8.90
N PHE A 199 9.44 32.16 8.90
CA PHE A 199 10.85 32.44 8.78
C PHE A 199 11.19 33.19 7.48
N PHE A 200 10.77 32.65 6.32
CA PHE A 200 11.04 33.27 5.03
C PHE A 200 10.38 34.64 4.89
N ARG A 201 9.14 34.78 5.37
CA ARG A 201 8.43 36.08 5.42
C ARG A 201 9.17 37.11 6.26
N THR A 202 9.67 36.71 7.44
CA THR A 202 10.43 37.59 8.33
C THR A 202 11.74 38.06 7.69
N LYS A 203 12.33 37.26 6.81
CA LYS A 203 13.52 37.61 6.05
C LYS A 203 13.19 38.36 4.74
N GLU A 204 11.92 38.69 4.48
CA GLU A 204 11.44 39.30 3.21
C GLU A 204 11.78 38.45 1.98
N LEU A 205 11.86 37.13 2.13
CA LEU A 205 12.14 36.19 1.06
C LEU A 205 10.85 35.51 0.57
N PRO A 206 10.75 35.19 -0.74
CA PRO A 206 9.61 34.45 -1.24
C PRO A 206 9.56 33.03 -0.65
N VAL A 207 8.37 32.60 -0.26
CA VAL A 207 8.14 31.20 0.12
C VAL A 207 7.93 30.37 -1.13
N ASP A 208 8.78 29.39 -1.36
CA ASP A 208 8.60 28.41 -2.45
C ASP A 208 7.77 27.24 -1.92
N GLU A 209 6.45 27.27 -2.17
CA GLU A 209 5.53 26.22 -1.70
C GLU A 209 5.82 24.86 -2.35
N SER A 210 6.55 24.77 -3.47
CA SER A 210 6.94 23.50 -4.08
C SER A 210 8.01 22.75 -3.29
N LEU A 211 8.67 23.42 -2.34
CA LEU A 211 9.63 22.83 -1.41
C LEU A 211 8.99 22.39 -0.09
N ILE A 212 7.69 22.58 0.10
CA ILE A 212 6.94 22.10 1.27
C ILE A 212 6.14 20.88 0.86
N CYS A 213 6.61 19.70 1.27
CA CYS A 213 5.99 18.42 0.92
C CYS A 213 5.27 17.84 2.14
N HIS A 214 3.94 17.76 2.07
CA HIS A 214 3.12 17.06 3.07
C HIS A 214 2.82 15.65 2.60
N ILE A 215 3.26 14.65 3.36
CA ILE A 215 3.16 13.23 2.99
C ILE A 215 2.68 12.39 4.18
N ASN A 216 2.27 11.15 3.94
CA ASN A 216 2.09 10.21 5.03
C ASN A 216 3.45 9.91 5.68
N MET A 217 3.46 9.74 6.99
CA MET A 217 4.70 9.55 7.76
C MET A 217 5.24 8.12 7.59
N THR A 218 5.54 7.74 6.34
CA THR A 218 6.12 6.44 5.97
C THR A 218 7.45 6.59 5.25
N LYS A 219 8.28 5.57 5.32
CA LYS A 219 9.57 5.51 4.60
C LYS A 219 9.37 5.55 3.10
N GLU A 220 8.34 4.85 2.61
CA GLU A 220 8.02 4.70 1.20
C GLU A 220 7.55 6.02 0.56
N GLU A 221 6.65 6.74 1.23
CA GLU A 221 6.20 8.07 0.76
C GLU A 221 7.34 9.07 0.74
N ALA A 222 8.18 9.05 1.78
CA ALA A 222 9.36 9.90 1.85
C ALA A 222 10.39 9.56 0.76
N PHE A 223 10.56 8.28 0.46
CA PHE A 223 11.40 7.84 -0.65
C PHE A 223 10.87 8.35 -2.00
N ARG A 224 9.57 8.17 -2.29
CA ARG A 224 8.94 8.66 -3.53
C ARG A 224 9.09 10.17 -3.68
N THR A 225 8.75 10.89 -2.61
CA THR A 225 8.86 12.36 -2.57
C THR A 225 10.29 12.81 -2.71
N GLY A 226 11.23 12.14 -2.04
CA GLY A 226 12.66 12.45 -2.11
C GLY A 226 13.23 12.31 -3.50
N ILE A 227 12.87 11.28 -4.25
CA ILE A 227 13.30 11.10 -5.65
C ILE A 227 12.90 12.33 -6.49
N SER A 228 11.63 12.75 -6.46
CA SER A 228 11.16 13.92 -7.20
C SER A 228 11.80 15.22 -6.68
N LEU A 229 11.91 15.36 -5.36
CA LEU A 229 12.49 16.54 -4.73
C LEU A 229 13.96 16.76 -5.15
N PHE A 230 14.77 15.70 -5.15
CA PHE A 230 16.18 15.80 -5.52
C PHE A 230 16.40 16.01 -7.02
N GLN A 231 15.54 15.42 -7.87
CA GLN A 231 15.67 15.54 -9.32
C GLN A 231 15.12 16.89 -9.85
N ASP A 232 13.93 17.28 -9.39
CA ASP A 232 13.21 18.42 -9.97
C ASP A 232 13.57 19.75 -9.30
N HIS A 233 13.92 19.69 -7.99
CA HIS A 233 14.09 20.91 -7.19
C HIS A 233 15.51 21.15 -6.69
N SER A 234 16.37 20.13 -6.63
CA SER A 234 17.77 20.24 -6.17
C SER A 234 17.95 21.11 -4.91
N PRO A 235 17.33 20.75 -3.78
CA PRO A 235 17.43 21.56 -2.56
C PRO A 235 18.85 21.50 -1.97
N GLN A 236 19.30 22.61 -1.37
CA GLN A 236 20.57 22.68 -0.64
C GLN A 236 20.48 22.05 0.75
N ALA A 237 19.26 22.03 1.30
CA ALA A 237 18.98 21.36 2.56
C ALA A 237 17.56 20.78 2.55
N VAL A 238 17.36 19.66 3.25
CA VAL A 238 16.06 19.02 3.45
C VAL A 238 15.86 18.80 4.95
N ILE A 239 14.75 19.32 5.49
CA ILE A 239 14.33 19.07 6.86
C ILE A 239 13.21 18.03 6.84
N SER A 240 13.40 16.92 7.55
CA SER A 240 12.42 15.86 7.73
C SER A 240 11.88 15.86 9.16
N THR A 241 10.55 15.84 9.31
CA THR A 241 9.89 15.92 10.62
C THR A 241 9.80 14.59 11.35
N SER A 242 10.23 13.46 10.74
CA SER A 242 10.33 12.16 11.40
C SER A 242 11.56 11.36 10.96
N ARG A 243 12.06 10.51 11.84
CA ARG A 243 13.21 9.62 11.54
C ARG A 243 12.85 8.61 10.44
N LEU A 244 11.63 8.11 10.45
CA LEU A 244 11.18 7.15 9.46
C LEU A 244 11.20 7.77 8.05
N MET A 245 10.71 9.00 7.90
CA MET A 245 10.78 9.73 6.63
C MET A 245 12.23 10.05 6.24
N THR A 246 13.09 10.39 7.21
CA THR A 246 14.52 10.60 6.95
C THR A 246 15.16 9.38 6.29
N ASN A 247 14.87 8.17 6.76
CA ASN A 247 15.38 6.93 6.16
C ASN A 247 14.96 6.76 4.69
N GLY A 248 13.74 7.16 4.34
CA GLY A 248 13.26 7.17 2.94
C GLY A 248 14.01 8.19 2.08
N LEU A 249 14.24 9.39 2.61
CA LEU A 249 15.01 10.44 1.93
C LEU A 249 16.48 10.05 1.72
N GLU A 250 17.10 9.36 2.68
CA GLU A 250 18.44 8.81 2.54
C GLU A 250 18.55 7.85 1.34
N GLN A 251 17.57 6.96 1.21
CA GLN A 251 17.51 6.02 0.10
C GLN A 251 17.25 6.73 -1.24
N ALA A 252 16.38 7.74 -1.23
CA ALA A 252 16.12 8.56 -2.41
C ALA A 252 17.37 9.32 -2.87
N ALA A 253 18.09 9.94 -1.94
CA ALA A 253 19.35 10.62 -2.23
C ALA A 253 20.38 9.67 -2.84
N TYR A 254 20.52 8.46 -2.26
CA TYR A 254 21.42 7.44 -2.80
C TYR A 254 21.11 7.10 -4.25
N LEU A 255 19.83 6.82 -4.57
CA LEU A 255 19.41 6.49 -5.94
C LEU A 255 19.47 7.69 -6.90
N ALA A 256 19.15 8.89 -6.42
CA ALA A 256 19.32 10.12 -7.19
C ALA A 256 20.79 10.52 -7.39
N GLY A 257 21.74 9.77 -6.79
CA GLY A 257 23.16 10.07 -6.85
C GLY A 257 23.55 11.37 -6.13
N ILE A 258 22.79 11.76 -5.11
CA ILE A 258 23.02 12.96 -4.29
C ILE A 258 23.92 12.57 -3.10
N SER A 259 25.03 13.30 -2.91
CA SER A 259 25.80 13.20 -1.68
C SER A 259 25.13 14.03 -0.58
N LEU A 260 24.72 13.38 0.50
CA LEU A 260 24.06 14.06 1.62
C LEU A 260 25.01 14.95 2.46
N ASP A 261 26.32 14.86 2.23
CA ASP A 261 27.32 15.69 2.92
C ASP A 261 27.84 16.82 2.03
N ASP A 262 27.90 16.59 0.70
CA ASP A 262 28.52 17.50 -0.26
C ASP A 262 27.51 18.28 -1.09
N ASP A 263 26.38 17.63 -1.49
CA ASP A 263 25.40 18.24 -2.39
C ASP A 263 24.17 18.81 -1.65
N THR A 264 23.72 18.13 -0.58
CA THR A 264 22.50 18.48 0.16
C THR A 264 22.65 18.14 1.63
N LEU A 265 22.30 19.06 2.52
CA LEU A 265 22.20 18.78 3.96
C LEU A 265 20.89 18.07 4.28
N LEU A 266 20.93 16.95 5.00
CA LEU A 266 19.71 16.27 5.48
C LEU A 266 19.61 16.42 7.00
N ILE A 267 18.50 17.05 7.44
CA ILE A 267 18.20 17.33 8.84
C ILE A 267 17.04 16.44 9.30
N SER A 268 17.25 15.72 10.40
CA SER A 268 16.23 14.84 10.97
C SER A 268 15.70 15.38 12.29
N ILE A 269 14.38 15.54 12.41
CA ILE A 269 13.71 15.86 13.66
C ILE A 269 13.29 14.56 14.36
N GLY A 270 13.51 14.49 15.69
CA GLY A 270 13.03 13.39 16.53
C GLY A 270 13.96 12.17 16.62
N GLN A 271 15.22 12.31 16.29
CA GLN A 271 16.20 11.23 16.48
C GLN A 271 16.62 11.11 17.96
N GLU A 272 16.50 9.91 18.52
CA GLU A 272 16.77 9.68 19.96
C GLU A 272 18.12 9.03 20.25
N THR A 273 18.83 8.46 19.26
CA THR A 273 20.06 7.69 19.48
C THR A 273 21.31 8.42 18.97
N LEU A 274 22.34 8.47 19.81
CA LEU A 274 23.67 8.98 19.47
C LEU A 274 24.34 8.21 18.31
N SER A 275 23.92 6.97 18.03
CA SER A 275 24.48 6.14 16.95
C SER A 275 24.18 6.68 15.55
N GLY A 276 23.07 7.39 15.37
CA GLY A 276 22.76 8.08 14.11
C GLY A 276 23.60 9.34 13.89
N PHE A 277 24.17 9.89 14.94
CA PHE A 277 24.94 11.13 14.92
C PHE A 277 26.28 11.01 14.16
N GLN A 278 26.81 9.79 14.04
CA GLN A 278 28.10 9.55 13.36
C GLN A 278 27.96 9.46 11.83
N LYS A 279 26.75 9.32 11.31
CA LYS A 279 26.53 9.01 9.89
C LYS A 279 26.37 10.25 8.99
N TYR A 280 25.98 11.39 9.59
CA TYR A 280 25.73 12.64 8.84
C TYR A 280 26.36 13.85 9.54
N ASN A 281 26.91 14.74 8.74
CA ASN A 281 27.40 16.06 9.21
C ASN A 281 26.23 17.04 9.43
N GLY A 282 25.07 16.58 9.90
CA GLY A 282 23.85 17.37 10.02
C GLY A 282 23.47 17.71 11.46
N ILE A 283 22.46 18.56 11.59
CA ILE A 283 21.79 18.87 12.86
C ILE A 283 20.80 17.76 13.18
N VAL A 284 20.81 17.31 14.42
CA VAL A 284 19.87 16.34 14.95
C VAL A 284 19.14 16.93 16.14
N THR A 285 17.84 16.79 16.20
CA THR A 285 17.06 17.12 17.39
C THR A 285 16.80 15.87 18.21
N MET A 286 17.08 15.91 19.50
CA MET A 286 16.73 14.85 20.44
C MET A 286 15.48 15.24 21.22
N ARG A 287 14.45 14.38 21.14
CA ARG A 287 13.21 14.49 21.90
C ARG A 287 13.25 13.57 23.11
N PRO A 288 13.12 14.07 24.33
CA PRO A 288 13.05 13.22 25.51
C PRO A 288 11.67 12.55 25.61
N ALA A 289 11.40 11.56 24.77
CA ALA A 289 10.09 10.90 24.64
C ALA A 289 9.66 10.20 25.94
N ASN A 290 10.60 9.60 26.69
CA ASN A 290 10.29 9.01 27.98
C ASN A 290 9.75 10.06 28.97
N TYR A 291 10.35 11.25 29.00
CA TYR A 291 9.86 12.36 29.83
C TYR A 291 8.47 12.84 29.39
N LEU A 292 8.25 12.95 28.06
CA LEU A 292 6.93 13.30 27.50
C LEU A 292 5.86 12.28 27.94
N GLY A 293 6.17 10.98 27.81
CA GLY A 293 5.28 9.89 28.24
C GLY A 293 4.97 9.93 29.72
N THR A 294 6.00 10.15 30.56
CA THR A 294 5.82 10.32 32.02
C THR A 294 4.88 11.48 32.33
N LYS A 295 5.07 12.63 31.67
CA LYS A 295 4.20 13.82 31.88
C LYS A 295 2.78 13.61 31.39
N ALA A 296 2.59 12.92 30.27
CA ALA A 296 1.25 12.57 29.76
C ALA A 296 0.49 11.68 30.75
N ALA A 297 1.17 10.68 31.33
CA ALA A 297 0.61 9.82 32.35
C ALA A 297 0.23 10.58 33.62
N GLN A 298 1.11 11.45 34.12
CA GLN A 298 0.83 12.32 35.28
C GLN A 298 -0.38 13.23 35.03
N LEU A 299 -0.44 13.85 33.86
CA LEU A 299 -1.53 14.73 33.48
C LEU A 299 -2.88 13.98 33.45
N LEU A 300 -2.89 12.76 32.91
CA LEU A 300 -4.08 11.91 32.90
C LEU A 300 -4.50 11.48 34.31
N GLN A 301 -3.55 11.03 35.15
CA GLN A 301 -3.81 10.62 36.53
C GLN A 301 -4.42 11.74 37.34
N ASN A 302 -3.86 12.95 37.27
CA ASN A 302 -4.39 14.12 37.98
C ASN A 302 -5.84 14.42 37.57
N ASN A 303 -6.15 14.23 36.29
CA ASN A 303 -7.51 14.43 35.79
C ASN A 303 -8.49 13.34 36.30
N ILE A 304 -8.03 12.08 36.40
CA ILE A 304 -8.83 10.96 36.93
C ILE A 304 -9.07 11.13 38.41
N ASP A 305 -8.04 11.52 39.19
CA ASP A 305 -8.10 11.57 40.66
C ASP A 305 -8.87 12.80 41.17
N SER A 306 -8.93 13.89 40.40
CA SER A 306 -9.56 15.14 40.80
C SER A 306 -10.37 15.80 39.67
N PRO A 307 -11.37 15.13 39.10
CA PRO A 307 -12.04 15.58 37.87
C PRO A 307 -12.77 16.93 38.00
N LEU A 308 -13.24 17.29 39.18
CA LEU A 308 -13.98 18.53 39.43
C LEU A 308 -13.09 19.76 39.70
N MET A 309 -11.83 19.53 40.03
CA MET A 309 -10.85 20.59 40.37
C MET A 309 -9.74 20.74 39.34
N PHE A 310 -9.72 19.89 38.32
CA PHE A 310 -8.63 19.82 37.38
C PHE A 310 -8.90 20.71 36.17
N GLU A 311 -8.14 21.79 36.06
CA GLU A 311 -8.12 22.62 34.84
C GLU A 311 -7.38 21.95 33.72
N LYS A 312 -7.87 22.07 32.46
CA LYS A 312 -7.21 21.56 31.27
C LYS A 312 -5.85 22.21 31.10
N GLN A 313 -4.83 21.42 30.82
CA GLN A 313 -3.45 21.88 30.71
C GLN A 313 -2.89 21.63 29.35
N GLN A 314 -2.11 22.59 28.86
CA GLN A 314 -1.27 22.44 27.67
C GLN A 314 0.20 22.54 28.09
N ILE A 315 0.93 21.47 27.94
CA ILE A 315 2.35 21.36 28.32
C ILE A 315 3.18 21.30 27.04
N ILE A 316 4.00 22.33 26.81
CA ILE A 316 4.90 22.41 25.67
C ILE A 316 6.33 22.27 26.16
N ILE A 317 7.05 21.28 25.59
CA ILE A 317 8.42 20.92 25.99
C ILE A 317 9.38 21.36 24.88
N SER A 318 10.46 22.04 25.23
CA SER A 318 11.49 22.38 24.24
C SER A 318 12.36 21.17 23.88
N ASP A 319 12.65 21.00 22.61
CA ASP A 319 13.55 19.97 22.09
C ASP A 319 15.01 20.23 22.57
N LYS A 320 15.76 19.15 22.75
CA LYS A 320 17.22 19.26 22.87
C LYS A 320 17.82 19.23 21.47
N ILE A 321 18.40 20.33 21.05
CA ILE A 321 19.04 20.43 19.76
C ILE A 321 20.52 20.11 19.93
N LEU A 322 20.98 19.07 19.24
CA LEU A 322 22.37 18.67 19.18
C LEU A 322 22.91 19.06 17.81
N SER A 323 23.68 20.14 17.71
CA SER A 323 24.40 20.48 16.50
C SER A 323 25.83 19.95 16.59
N LYS A 324 26.31 19.17 15.61
CA LYS A 324 27.72 19.26 15.21
C LYS A 324 27.94 20.64 14.59
N ASN A 325 29.14 21.21 14.76
CA ASN A 325 29.47 22.48 14.16
C ASN A 325 29.17 22.44 12.65
N LEU A 326 28.06 23.03 12.21
CA LEU A 326 27.75 23.22 10.79
C LEU A 326 28.87 23.97 10.05
N PHE A 327 29.68 24.72 10.78
CA PHE A 327 30.83 25.44 10.25
C PHE A 327 31.96 24.54 9.72
N GLU A 328 31.96 23.25 10.08
CA GLU A 328 32.92 22.24 9.59
C GLU A 328 32.39 21.49 8.35
N VAL A 329 31.13 21.68 7.98
CA VAL A 329 30.53 21.09 6.77
C VAL A 329 30.94 21.95 5.58
N PRO A 330 31.52 21.39 4.50
CA PRO A 330 31.82 22.16 3.29
C PRO A 330 30.59 22.86 2.77
N ARG A 331 30.73 24.10 2.30
CA ARG A 331 29.63 24.82 1.65
C ARG A 331 29.20 24.04 0.41
N VAL A 332 27.90 23.72 0.33
CA VAL A 332 27.33 23.04 -0.83
C VAL A 332 27.57 23.85 -2.08
N SER A 333 28.43 23.37 -2.95
CA SER A 333 28.70 23.98 -4.24
C SER A 333 27.72 23.38 -5.25
N MET A 334 26.86 24.20 -5.82
CA MET A 334 26.02 23.83 -6.96
C MET A 334 26.89 23.64 -8.21
N ALA A 335 27.68 22.57 -8.25
CA ALA A 335 28.36 22.17 -9.47
C ALA A 335 27.32 21.60 -10.44
N SER A 336 27.07 22.29 -11.54
CA SER A 336 26.25 21.74 -12.62
C SER A 336 26.92 20.48 -13.14
N ARG A 337 26.28 19.32 -12.92
CA ARG A 337 26.70 18.06 -13.52
C ARG A 337 26.47 18.13 -15.04
N LYS A 338 27.51 18.42 -15.79
CA LYS A 338 27.55 18.19 -17.23
C LYS A 338 27.91 16.75 -17.47
N THR A 339 26.95 15.91 -17.72
CA THR A 339 27.14 14.60 -18.34
C THR A 339 27.19 14.79 -19.85
N ALA A 340 28.38 14.79 -20.43
CA ALA A 340 28.59 14.59 -21.84
C ALA A 340 28.87 13.08 -22.02
N GLY A 341 27.84 12.26 -22.00
CA GLY A 341 27.91 10.81 -22.20
C GLY A 341 27.02 10.36 -23.34
N ASP A 342 27.22 9.12 -23.82
CA ASP A 342 26.32 8.48 -24.77
C ASP A 342 24.91 8.42 -24.19
N LYS A 343 23.89 8.61 -25.05
CA LYS A 343 22.48 8.53 -24.65
C LYS A 343 21.87 7.22 -25.08
N LEU A 344 21.13 6.61 -24.16
CA LEU A 344 20.29 5.43 -24.41
C LEU A 344 18.83 5.86 -24.52
N ARG A 345 18.19 5.67 -25.66
CA ARG A 345 16.80 6.04 -25.92
C ARG A 345 15.88 4.87 -25.69
N VAL A 346 14.91 5.01 -24.81
CA VAL A 346 14.02 3.95 -24.41
C VAL A 346 12.56 4.31 -24.66
N LEU A 347 11.82 3.42 -25.34
CA LEU A 347 10.39 3.56 -25.57
C LEU A 347 9.62 2.74 -24.54
N PHE A 348 8.80 3.38 -23.72
CA PHE A 348 7.98 2.74 -22.70
C PHE A 348 6.48 2.93 -22.94
N LEU A 349 5.67 1.98 -22.46
CA LEU A 349 4.30 2.23 -22.10
C LEU A 349 4.26 3.27 -20.96
N ASP A 350 3.36 4.25 -21.03
CA ASP A 350 3.05 5.13 -19.89
C ASP A 350 2.44 4.29 -18.77
N SER A 351 3.24 3.99 -17.76
CA SER A 351 2.91 3.04 -16.68
C SER A 351 3.71 3.36 -15.41
N PRO A 352 3.26 2.91 -14.24
CA PRO A 352 4.02 3.06 -13.00
C PRO A 352 5.46 2.54 -13.09
N ASN A 353 5.68 1.41 -13.76
CA ASN A 353 7.03 0.86 -13.96
C ASN A 353 7.93 1.81 -14.79
N ALA A 354 7.41 2.39 -15.87
CA ALA A 354 8.16 3.34 -16.68
C ALA A 354 8.54 4.59 -15.88
N HIS A 355 7.58 5.11 -15.11
CA HIS A 355 7.84 6.23 -14.20
C HIS A 355 8.86 5.87 -13.11
N GLY A 356 8.84 4.62 -12.60
CA GLY A 356 9.86 4.10 -11.69
C GLY A 356 11.27 4.15 -12.30
N ILE A 357 11.42 3.72 -13.55
CA ILE A 357 12.70 3.80 -14.29
C ILE A 357 13.14 5.25 -14.49
N ILE A 358 12.23 6.13 -14.95
CA ILE A 358 12.52 7.56 -15.18
C ILE A 358 12.99 8.22 -13.87
N ARG A 359 12.48 7.81 -12.73
CA ARG A 359 12.87 8.33 -11.41
C ARG A 359 14.19 7.76 -10.87
N THR A 360 14.64 6.61 -11.37
CA THR A 360 15.81 5.89 -10.83
C THR A 360 16.97 5.76 -11.82
N HIS A 361 16.80 6.16 -13.08
CA HIS A 361 17.82 6.01 -14.13
C HIS A 361 19.17 6.68 -13.82
N THR A 362 19.19 7.67 -12.93
CA THR A 362 20.44 8.31 -12.47
C THR A 362 21.39 7.29 -11.80
N ASP A 363 20.88 6.23 -11.20
CA ASP A 363 21.71 5.13 -10.71
C ASP A 363 22.39 4.38 -11.86
N PHE A 364 21.66 4.13 -12.95
CA PHE A 364 22.25 3.55 -14.18
C PHE A 364 23.32 4.47 -14.77
N THR A 365 23.00 5.77 -14.95
CA THR A 365 23.96 6.77 -15.46
C THR A 365 25.21 6.86 -14.60
N ARG A 366 25.09 6.80 -13.27
CA ARG A 366 26.23 6.80 -12.34
C ARG A 366 27.10 5.55 -12.48
N ARG A 367 26.50 4.35 -12.68
CA ARG A 367 27.21 3.07 -12.82
C ARG A 367 27.92 2.96 -14.17
N THR A 368 27.33 3.47 -15.23
CA THR A 368 27.76 3.22 -16.62
C THR A 368 28.31 4.42 -17.36
N GLY A 369 27.98 5.65 -16.90
CA GLY A 369 28.26 6.88 -17.63
C GLY A 369 27.30 7.18 -18.80
N ILE A 370 26.28 6.31 -19.01
CA ILE A 370 25.31 6.43 -20.10
C ILE A 370 24.05 7.10 -19.57
N ASP A 371 23.60 8.17 -20.23
CA ASP A 371 22.35 8.85 -19.89
C ASP A 371 21.14 8.15 -20.52
N VAL A 372 19.95 8.20 -19.85
CA VAL A 372 18.72 7.54 -20.33
C VAL A 372 17.71 8.60 -20.75
N GLU A 373 17.26 8.51 -22.00
CA GLU A 373 16.19 9.36 -22.56
C GLU A 373 14.94 8.48 -22.78
N ALA A 374 13.94 8.65 -21.95
CA ALA A 374 12.71 7.85 -21.98
C ALA A 374 11.60 8.57 -22.77
N THR A 375 10.95 7.85 -23.67
CA THR A 375 9.74 8.29 -24.38
C THR A 375 8.56 7.46 -23.91
N LEU A 376 7.50 8.12 -23.43
CA LEU A 376 6.26 7.46 -23.00
C LEU A 376 5.24 7.36 -24.14
N CYS A 377 4.50 6.27 -24.20
CA CYS A 377 3.52 6.00 -25.24
C CYS A 377 2.25 5.39 -24.62
N GLU A 378 1.09 5.77 -25.12
CA GLU A 378 -0.19 5.17 -24.73
C GLU A 378 -0.34 3.74 -25.28
N HIS A 379 -1.01 2.87 -24.52
CA HIS A 379 -1.24 1.46 -24.89
C HIS A 379 -1.82 1.29 -26.29
N GLY A 380 -2.84 2.10 -26.64
CA GLY A 380 -3.54 1.99 -27.92
C GLY A 380 -2.72 2.27 -29.19
N THR A 381 -1.56 2.93 -29.03
CA THR A 381 -0.67 3.30 -30.16
C THR A 381 0.68 2.58 -30.11
N LEU A 382 1.04 1.94 -28.99
CA LEU A 382 2.36 1.35 -28.79
C LEU A 382 2.65 0.22 -29.80
N LEU A 383 1.73 -0.72 -30.02
CA LEU A 383 1.94 -1.81 -30.97
C LEU A 383 2.21 -1.30 -32.40
N SER A 384 1.43 -0.33 -32.89
CA SER A 384 1.64 0.24 -34.24
C SER A 384 3.01 0.91 -34.37
N LYS A 385 3.51 1.56 -33.29
CA LYS A 385 4.84 2.16 -33.23
C LYS A 385 5.95 1.11 -33.19
N LEU A 386 5.75 -0.05 -32.52
CA LEU A 386 6.70 -1.15 -32.50
C LEU A 386 6.79 -1.88 -33.83
N LEU A 387 5.74 -1.83 -34.66
CA LEU A 387 5.70 -2.39 -36.02
C LEU A 387 6.25 -1.41 -37.08
N ASP A 388 6.30 -0.11 -36.77
CA ASP A 388 6.91 0.91 -37.64
C ASP A 388 8.43 0.88 -37.47
N LYS A 389 9.13 0.26 -38.44
CA LYS A 389 10.60 0.07 -38.41
C LYS A 389 11.38 1.37 -38.40
N ASP A 390 10.90 2.41 -39.07
CA ASP A 390 11.57 3.71 -39.11
C ASP A 390 11.47 4.39 -37.74
N TYR A 391 10.28 4.37 -37.16
CA TYR A 391 10.07 4.92 -35.80
C TYR A 391 10.86 4.11 -34.75
N LEU A 392 10.78 2.77 -34.80
CA LEU A 392 11.47 1.89 -33.86
C LEU A 392 13.00 2.03 -33.92
N SER A 393 13.56 2.31 -35.10
CA SER A 393 15.00 2.51 -35.29
C SER A 393 15.56 3.71 -34.51
N THR A 394 14.71 4.60 -34.04
CA THR A 394 15.10 5.77 -33.23
C THR A 394 15.33 5.42 -31.76
N PHE A 395 15.05 4.20 -31.33
CA PHE A 395 15.20 3.71 -29.95
C PHE A 395 16.27 2.62 -29.84
N ASP A 396 16.81 2.48 -28.63
CA ASP A 396 17.81 1.48 -28.29
C ASP A 396 17.20 0.31 -27.49
N VAL A 397 16.16 0.59 -26.71
CA VAL A 397 15.35 -0.40 -25.97
C VAL A 397 13.88 -0.04 -26.11
N CYS A 398 13.01 -1.01 -26.16
CA CYS A 398 11.56 -0.82 -26.19
C CYS A 398 10.82 -1.81 -25.31
N MET A 399 9.72 -1.34 -24.71
CA MET A 399 8.80 -2.13 -23.93
C MET A 399 7.69 -2.69 -24.80
N TYR A 400 7.28 -3.95 -24.58
CA TYR A 400 6.21 -4.62 -25.33
C TYR A 400 5.33 -5.49 -24.42
N ASP A 401 4.05 -5.66 -24.77
CA ASP A 401 3.15 -6.62 -24.11
C ASP A 401 3.46 -8.04 -24.56
N ASN A 402 3.51 -9.00 -23.64
CA ASN A 402 3.91 -10.37 -23.94
C ASN A 402 3.10 -11.03 -25.07
N PRO A 403 1.78 -10.81 -25.24
CA PRO A 403 1.01 -11.40 -26.36
C PRO A 403 1.42 -10.88 -27.75
N TRP A 404 2.14 -9.75 -27.82
CA TRP A 404 2.58 -9.15 -29.08
C TRP A 404 3.90 -9.73 -29.59
N LEU A 405 4.61 -10.54 -28.78
CA LEU A 405 5.92 -11.05 -29.13
C LEU A 405 5.91 -11.82 -30.48
N ASP A 406 4.89 -12.65 -30.69
CA ASP A 406 4.80 -13.48 -31.92
C ASP A 406 4.76 -12.62 -33.19
N ILE A 407 3.94 -11.57 -33.22
CA ILE A 407 3.84 -10.67 -34.38
C ILE A 407 5.10 -9.82 -34.53
N LEU A 408 5.68 -9.33 -33.44
CA LEU A 408 6.87 -8.48 -33.47
C LEU A 408 8.10 -9.25 -33.95
N VAL A 409 8.20 -10.52 -33.60
CA VAL A 409 9.24 -11.42 -34.11
C VAL A 409 9.01 -11.77 -35.60
N ALA A 410 7.77 -12.08 -35.99
CA ALA A 410 7.43 -12.37 -37.37
C ALA A 410 7.76 -11.20 -38.32
N GLU A 411 7.56 -9.97 -37.84
CA GLU A 411 7.89 -8.72 -38.56
C GLU A 411 9.36 -8.29 -38.44
N ASN A 412 10.21 -9.10 -37.79
CA ASN A 412 11.61 -8.76 -37.51
C ASN A 412 11.80 -7.39 -36.84
N SER A 413 10.96 -7.06 -35.86
CA SER A 413 11.08 -5.82 -35.07
C SER A 413 12.19 -5.92 -34.03
N PHE A 414 12.47 -7.12 -33.50
CA PHE A 414 13.36 -7.31 -32.36
C PHE A 414 14.63 -8.11 -32.71
N MET A 415 15.72 -7.81 -32.03
CA MET A 415 17.00 -8.50 -32.10
C MET A 415 16.93 -9.85 -31.36
N ASP A 416 17.54 -10.87 -31.92
CA ASP A 416 17.81 -12.14 -31.24
C ASP A 416 18.90 -11.94 -30.17
N ILE A 417 18.52 -12.14 -28.89
CA ILE A 417 19.41 -12.01 -27.73
C ILE A 417 19.71 -13.35 -27.06
N THR A 418 19.52 -14.46 -27.77
CA THR A 418 19.67 -15.83 -27.25
C THR A 418 21.05 -16.08 -26.66
N ASP A 419 22.10 -15.65 -27.34
CA ASP A 419 23.47 -15.83 -26.87
C ASP A 419 23.74 -15.06 -25.58
N TYR A 420 23.16 -13.85 -25.43
CA TYR A 420 23.25 -13.08 -24.20
C TYR A 420 22.52 -13.78 -23.05
N ILE A 421 21.29 -14.23 -23.25
CA ILE A 421 20.49 -14.94 -22.23
C ILE A 421 21.18 -16.22 -21.74
N ARG A 422 21.87 -16.92 -22.64
CA ARG A 422 22.59 -18.17 -22.31
C ARG A 422 23.99 -17.97 -21.78
N SER A 423 24.48 -16.75 -21.77
CA SER A 423 25.77 -16.38 -21.22
C SER A 423 25.75 -16.15 -19.71
N ASP A 424 26.91 -16.20 -19.05
CA ASP A 424 27.08 -15.84 -17.65
C ASP A 424 26.82 -14.33 -17.36
N ALA A 425 26.66 -13.51 -18.40
CA ALA A 425 26.39 -12.10 -18.27
C ALA A 425 24.94 -11.79 -17.88
N CYS A 426 24.03 -12.76 -18.07
CA CYS A 426 22.61 -12.63 -17.77
C CYS A 426 22.21 -13.59 -16.63
N ASP A 427 22.15 -13.08 -15.40
CA ASP A 427 21.60 -13.86 -14.28
C ASP A 427 20.07 -13.82 -14.30
N THR A 428 19.46 -14.93 -14.67
CA THR A 428 18.00 -15.11 -14.71
C THR A 428 17.46 -15.89 -13.51
N SER A 429 18.31 -16.24 -12.53
CA SER A 429 17.95 -17.10 -11.39
C SER A 429 16.90 -16.46 -10.46
N GLU A 430 16.91 -15.16 -10.37
CA GLU A 430 15.97 -14.38 -9.54
C GLU A 430 14.63 -14.12 -10.24
N LEU A 431 14.52 -14.35 -11.56
CA LEU A 431 13.23 -14.24 -12.26
C LEU A 431 12.22 -15.27 -11.72
N LEU A 432 10.94 -14.93 -11.75
CA LEU A 432 9.86 -15.87 -11.48
C LEU A 432 9.95 -17.08 -12.43
N ASP A 433 9.76 -18.29 -11.90
CA ASP A 433 10.01 -19.55 -12.62
C ASP A 433 9.26 -19.62 -13.96
N GLY A 434 10.01 -19.79 -15.06
CA GLY A 434 9.46 -19.85 -16.41
C GLY A 434 8.84 -18.54 -16.94
N LEU A 435 9.02 -17.40 -16.25
CA LEU A 435 8.52 -16.12 -16.74
C LEU A 435 9.31 -15.65 -17.96
N LEU A 436 10.61 -15.89 -18.00
CA LEU A 436 11.46 -15.59 -19.15
C LEU A 436 10.93 -16.24 -20.42
N ASP A 437 10.59 -17.54 -20.35
CA ASP A 437 10.05 -18.27 -21.51
C ASP A 437 8.67 -17.76 -21.93
N LYS A 438 7.84 -17.37 -20.96
CA LYS A 438 6.51 -16.83 -21.24
C LYS A 438 6.54 -15.44 -21.88
N VAL A 439 7.57 -14.64 -21.62
CA VAL A 439 7.63 -13.24 -22.07
C VAL A 439 8.59 -13.06 -23.25
N GLY A 440 9.77 -13.70 -23.22
CA GLY A 440 10.85 -13.41 -24.15
C GLY A 440 11.11 -14.47 -25.19
N TYR A 441 10.55 -15.69 -25.06
CA TYR A 441 10.89 -16.84 -25.95
C TYR A 441 9.90 -17.01 -27.09
N ASN A 442 10.43 -17.13 -28.30
CA ASN A 442 9.68 -17.47 -29.53
C ASN A 442 10.52 -18.31 -30.48
N GLY A 443 9.97 -19.40 -31.00
CA GLY A 443 10.57 -20.21 -32.08
C GLY A 443 11.99 -20.74 -31.80
N GLY A 444 12.33 -21.07 -30.55
CA GLY A 444 13.67 -21.59 -30.19
C GLY A 444 14.67 -20.51 -29.76
N ARG A 445 14.29 -19.23 -29.75
CA ARG A 445 15.15 -18.08 -29.51
C ARG A 445 14.54 -17.09 -28.50
N TYR A 446 15.38 -16.27 -27.89
CA TYR A 446 14.97 -15.19 -26.98
C TYR A 446 15.10 -13.83 -27.67
N TYR A 447 14.05 -13.00 -27.54
CA TYR A 447 13.96 -11.66 -28.14
C TYR A 447 13.72 -10.57 -27.10
N GLY A 448 13.47 -10.94 -25.86
CA GLY A 448 13.25 -9.99 -24.78
C GLY A 448 13.42 -10.59 -23.39
N VAL A 449 13.43 -9.70 -22.40
CA VAL A 449 13.56 -10.04 -20.97
C VAL A 449 12.34 -9.52 -20.23
N PRO A 450 11.74 -10.26 -19.28
CA PRO A 450 10.64 -9.76 -18.45
C PRO A 450 11.02 -8.48 -17.72
N PHE A 451 10.17 -7.48 -17.82
CA PHE A 451 10.34 -6.20 -17.13
C PHE A 451 9.32 -6.01 -16.02
N THR A 452 8.09 -6.46 -16.25
CA THR A 452 7.03 -6.38 -15.24
C THR A 452 6.31 -7.71 -15.09
N PHE A 453 5.70 -7.90 -13.91
CA PHE A 453 4.78 -8.99 -13.64
C PHE A 453 3.61 -8.50 -12.82
N GLY A 454 2.42 -8.47 -13.39
CA GLY A 454 1.22 -7.94 -12.74
C GLY A 454 -0.02 -8.81 -12.97
N PRO A 455 -0.29 -9.85 -12.15
CA PRO A 455 -1.53 -10.61 -12.24
C PRO A 455 -2.72 -9.79 -11.76
N GLN A 456 -3.92 -10.30 -12.03
CA GLN A 456 -5.13 -9.77 -11.41
C GLN A 456 -5.33 -10.38 -10.02
N LEU A 457 -5.82 -9.55 -9.10
CA LEU A 457 -6.23 -9.93 -7.75
C LEU A 457 -7.69 -9.51 -7.52
N LEU A 458 -8.35 -10.18 -6.58
CA LEU A 458 -9.63 -9.75 -6.04
C LEU A 458 -9.38 -8.85 -4.82
N LEU A 459 -9.77 -7.59 -4.94
CA LEU A 459 -9.83 -6.63 -3.85
C LEU A 459 -11.26 -6.59 -3.30
N TYR A 460 -11.41 -6.55 -1.99
CA TYR A 460 -12.72 -6.51 -1.35
C TYR A 460 -12.73 -5.61 -0.12
N ARG A 461 -13.87 -5.11 0.24
CA ARG A 461 -14.11 -4.31 1.45
C ARG A 461 -14.12 -5.24 2.67
N ARG A 462 -12.96 -5.39 3.33
CA ARG A 462 -12.78 -6.24 4.51
C ARG A 462 -13.80 -5.92 5.61
N ASP A 463 -14.04 -4.64 5.87
CA ASP A 463 -15.01 -4.17 6.86
C ASP A 463 -16.44 -4.63 6.56
N LEU A 464 -16.83 -4.79 5.30
CA LEU A 464 -18.15 -5.33 4.92
C LEU A 464 -18.22 -6.85 5.08
N PHE A 465 -17.13 -7.54 4.75
CA PHE A 465 -17.04 -9.01 4.87
C PHE A 465 -16.84 -9.48 6.31
N GLU A 466 -16.40 -8.63 7.23
CA GLU A 466 -16.26 -8.93 8.66
C GLU A 466 -17.49 -8.45 9.48
N ASN A 467 -18.43 -7.77 8.87
CA ASN A 467 -19.60 -7.23 9.56
C ASN A 467 -20.64 -8.30 9.90
N THR A 468 -20.83 -8.58 11.18
CA THR A 468 -21.73 -9.62 11.68
C THR A 468 -23.18 -9.46 11.22
N ARG A 469 -23.70 -8.21 11.17
CA ARG A 469 -25.07 -7.92 10.70
C ARG A 469 -25.23 -8.27 9.23
N LEU A 470 -24.24 -8.01 8.40
CA LEU A 470 -24.27 -8.38 6.99
C LEU A 470 -24.16 -9.89 6.79
N HIS A 471 -23.38 -10.59 7.64
CA HIS A 471 -23.36 -12.05 7.68
C HIS A 471 -24.75 -12.63 7.94
N ASP A 472 -25.45 -12.16 8.98
CA ASP A 472 -26.80 -12.65 9.33
C ASP A 472 -27.80 -12.38 8.20
N GLN A 473 -27.73 -11.21 7.55
CA GLN A 473 -28.59 -10.87 6.42
C GLN A 473 -28.31 -11.75 5.20
N PHE A 474 -27.05 -12.01 4.89
CA PHE A 474 -26.64 -12.89 3.79
C PHE A 474 -27.09 -14.33 4.03
N GLU A 475 -26.84 -14.86 5.22
CA GLU A 475 -27.23 -16.23 5.59
C GLU A 475 -28.75 -16.41 5.56
N LYS A 476 -29.52 -15.43 6.03
CA LYS A 476 -30.98 -15.44 5.95
C LYS A 476 -31.48 -15.46 4.50
N LYS A 477 -30.83 -14.71 3.59
CA LYS A 477 -31.26 -14.59 2.18
C LYS A 477 -30.82 -15.78 1.34
N TYR A 478 -29.59 -16.25 1.48
CA TYR A 478 -29.00 -17.25 0.60
C TYR A 478 -28.79 -18.62 1.24
N ARG A 479 -29.05 -18.77 2.53
CA ARG A 479 -28.79 -19.99 3.35
C ARG A 479 -27.34 -20.46 3.26
N ALA A 480 -26.42 -19.53 3.16
CA ALA A 480 -24.97 -19.73 3.05
C ALA A 480 -24.25 -18.62 3.82
N LYS A 481 -23.04 -18.90 4.30
CA LYS A 481 -22.21 -17.89 4.98
C LYS A 481 -21.62 -16.89 3.97
N LEU A 482 -21.60 -15.61 4.33
CA LEU A 482 -20.86 -14.60 3.58
C LEU A 482 -19.35 -14.86 3.72
N HIS A 483 -18.67 -15.03 2.62
CA HIS A 483 -17.21 -15.16 2.57
C HIS A 483 -16.67 -14.57 1.26
N VAL A 484 -15.36 -14.35 1.21
CA VAL A 484 -14.69 -13.92 -0.02
C VAL A 484 -14.88 -14.97 -1.11
N PRO A 485 -15.43 -14.61 -2.29
CA PRO A 485 -15.81 -15.57 -3.31
C PRO A 485 -14.61 -16.31 -3.91
N ARG A 486 -14.72 -17.62 -4.06
CA ARG A 486 -13.71 -18.51 -4.65
C ARG A 486 -14.06 -18.94 -6.08
N THR A 487 -15.32 -18.79 -6.46
CA THR A 487 -15.83 -19.10 -7.80
C THR A 487 -16.54 -17.88 -8.38
N TRP A 488 -16.63 -17.79 -9.71
CA TRP A 488 -17.35 -16.70 -10.37
C TRP A 488 -18.86 -16.73 -10.11
N PHE A 489 -19.40 -17.90 -9.79
CA PHE A 489 -20.78 -18.00 -9.33
C PHE A 489 -20.96 -17.31 -7.97
N GLU A 490 -20.12 -17.65 -6.99
CA GLU A 490 -20.14 -16.98 -5.68
C GLU A 490 -19.89 -15.47 -5.81
N PHE A 491 -18.96 -15.05 -6.69
CA PHE A 491 -18.69 -13.64 -6.98
C PHE A 491 -19.96 -12.91 -7.42
N ASN A 492 -20.74 -13.49 -8.33
CA ASN A 492 -21.97 -12.90 -8.80
C ASN A 492 -23.06 -12.86 -7.71
N VAL A 493 -23.18 -13.91 -6.89
CA VAL A 493 -24.10 -13.96 -5.73
C VAL A 493 -23.74 -12.86 -4.72
N VAL A 494 -22.49 -12.73 -4.35
CA VAL A 494 -22.00 -11.71 -3.41
C VAL A 494 -22.17 -10.31 -4.02
N SER A 495 -21.87 -10.14 -5.31
CA SER A 495 -22.07 -8.87 -6.01
C SER A 495 -23.56 -8.46 -6.01
N SER A 496 -24.47 -9.41 -6.25
CA SER A 496 -25.92 -9.18 -6.14
C SER A 496 -26.34 -8.72 -4.74
N PHE A 497 -25.78 -9.34 -3.69
CA PHE A 497 -26.06 -8.96 -2.30
C PHE A 497 -25.64 -7.53 -1.99
N PHE A 498 -24.48 -7.11 -2.48
CA PHE A 498 -23.95 -5.77 -2.25
C PHE A 498 -24.43 -4.71 -3.26
N THR A 499 -25.31 -5.05 -4.19
CA THR A 499 -25.89 -4.08 -5.11
C THR A 499 -27.15 -3.46 -4.50
N HIS A 500 -27.12 -2.15 -4.25
CA HIS A 500 -28.17 -1.43 -3.52
C HIS A 500 -29.57 -1.53 -4.16
N SER A 501 -29.64 -1.50 -5.49
CA SER A 501 -30.91 -1.66 -6.22
C SER A 501 -31.58 -3.03 -6.03
N LEU A 502 -30.81 -4.06 -5.65
CA LEU A 502 -31.29 -5.43 -5.38
C LEU A 502 -31.36 -5.75 -3.89
N ASN A 503 -30.69 -4.98 -3.07
CA ASN A 503 -30.66 -5.07 -1.62
C ASN A 503 -30.54 -3.66 -1.00
N PRO A 504 -31.65 -3.02 -0.64
CA PRO A 504 -31.64 -1.68 -0.07
C PRO A 504 -30.84 -1.53 1.24
N ASN A 505 -30.51 -2.65 1.90
CA ASN A 505 -29.66 -2.66 3.09
C ASN A 505 -28.15 -2.70 2.74
N SER A 506 -27.78 -2.75 1.46
CA SER A 506 -26.38 -2.70 1.07
C SER A 506 -25.74 -1.36 1.44
N PRO A 507 -24.59 -1.36 2.13
CA PRO A 507 -23.89 -0.14 2.48
C PRO A 507 -23.12 0.50 1.32
N VAL A 508 -23.05 -0.17 0.17
CA VAL A 508 -22.41 0.31 -1.06
C VAL A 508 -23.39 0.32 -2.22
N LYS A 509 -23.10 1.12 -3.24
CA LYS A 509 -24.02 1.32 -4.38
C LYS A 509 -24.03 0.10 -5.32
N PHE A 510 -22.87 -0.50 -5.57
CA PHE A 510 -22.68 -1.61 -6.50
C PHE A 510 -21.92 -2.76 -5.85
N GLY A 511 -22.17 -3.98 -6.32
CA GLY A 511 -21.44 -5.17 -5.86
C GLY A 511 -20.02 -5.23 -6.37
N THR A 512 -19.82 -4.78 -7.63
CA THR A 512 -18.53 -4.72 -8.33
C THR A 512 -18.48 -3.56 -9.30
N SER A 513 -17.33 -3.31 -9.91
CA SER A 513 -17.14 -2.48 -11.11
C SER A 513 -16.40 -3.29 -12.17
N LEU A 514 -16.68 -3.04 -13.44
CA LEU A 514 -16.13 -3.77 -14.58
C LEU A 514 -15.66 -2.78 -15.65
N SER A 515 -14.72 -3.19 -16.50
CA SER A 515 -14.19 -2.39 -17.59
C SER A 515 -14.52 -3.02 -18.96
N ALA A 516 -15.02 -2.21 -19.91
CA ALA A 516 -15.43 -2.70 -21.23
C ALA A 516 -15.28 -1.67 -22.35
N ARG A 517 -14.49 -0.61 -22.17
CA ARG A 517 -14.31 0.47 -23.16
C ARG A 517 -13.81 -0.05 -24.50
N ASN A 518 -12.92 -1.04 -24.49
CA ASN A 518 -12.34 -1.68 -25.67
C ASN A 518 -11.99 -3.15 -25.36
N ASP A 519 -11.38 -3.86 -26.31
CA ASP A 519 -10.93 -5.25 -26.16
C ASP A 519 -9.92 -5.40 -25.01
N ALA A 520 -8.91 -4.53 -24.92
CA ALA A 520 -7.92 -4.53 -23.85
C ALA A 520 -8.52 -4.39 -22.45
N ASN A 521 -9.71 -3.79 -22.31
CA ASN A 521 -10.45 -3.69 -21.06
C ASN A 521 -11.39 -4.88 -20.83
N LEU A 522 -12.15 -5.32 -21.85
CA LEU A 522 -13.15 -6.38 -21.71
C LEU A 522 -12.52 -7.78 -21.57
N LEU A 523 -11.45 -8.08 -22.32
CA LEU A 523 -10.88 -9.42 -22.35
C LEU A 523 -10.32 -9.86 -20.98
N PRO A 524 -9.66 -9.00 -20.20
CA PRO A 524 -9.27 -9.31 -18.82
C PRO A 524 -10.43 -9.59 -17.87
N GLU A 525 -11.63 -9.09 -18.17
CA GLU A 525 -12.85 -9.42 -17.42
C GLU A 525 -13.46 -10.77 -17.86
N LEU A 526 -13.38 -11.08 -19.15
CA LEU A 526 -13.99 -12.27 -19.74
C LEU A 526 -13.14 -13.54 -19.57
N MET A 527 -11.86 -13.49 -19.97
CA MET A 527 -11.04 -14.69 -20.12
C MET A 527 -10.80 -15.45 -18.82
N PRO A 528 -10.60 -14.79 -17.65
CA PRO A 528 -10.53 -15.49 -16.37
C PRO A 528 -11.77 -16.31 -16.04
N ARG A 529 -12.96 -15.81 -16.44
CA ARG A 529 -14.22 -16.53 -16.27
C ARG A 529 -14.31 -17.75 -17.20
N VAL A 530 -13.94 -17.55 -18.47
CA VAL A 530 -13.91 -18.63 -19.46
C VAL A 530 -12.98 -19.76 -19.02
N TRP A 531 -11.74 -19.42 -18.61
CA TRP A 531 -10.74 -20.40 -18.16
C TRP A 531 -11.16 -21.12 -16.87
N ALA A 532 -11.81 -20.42 -15.93
CA ALA A 532 -12.31 -21.01 -14.70
C ALA A 532 -13.40 -22.06 -14.91
N TYR A 533 -14.17 -21.95 -16.01
CA TYR A 533 -15.14 -22.98 -16.41
C TYR A 533 -14.53 -24.06 -17.35
N GLY A 534 -13.21 -23.99 -17.63
CA GLY A 534 -12.52 -24.93 -18.51
C GLY A 534 -12.70 -24.62 -20.01
N GLY A 535 -13.13 -23.39 -20.35
CA GLY A 535 -13.26 -22.96 -21.74
C GLY A 535 -11.94 -22.49 -22.35
N SER A 536 -11.88 -22.51 -23.68
CA SER A 536 -10.77 -22.01 -24.49
C SER A 536 -11.30 -21.42 -25.80
N VAL A 537 -10.54 -20.53 -26.44
CA VAL A 537 -10.89 -19.96 -27.73
C VAL A 537 -10.79 -21.02 -28.83
N PHE A 538 -9.73 -21.82 -28.78
CA PHE A 538 -9.52 -22.97 -29.66
C PHE A 538 -9.40 -24.25 -28.82
N ASP A 539 -9.76 -25.40 -29.42
CA ASP A 539 -9.52 -26.71 -28.85
C ASP A 539 -8.07 -27.19 -29.14
N ASP A 540 -7.75 -28.39 -28.66
CA ASP A 540 -6.40 -28.97 -28.84
C ASP A 540 -6.10 -29.33 -30.35
N ASP A 541 -7.14 -29.47 -31.18
CA ASP A 541 -7.01 -29.70 -32.63
C ASP A 541 -6.95 -28.37 -33.41
N GLY A 542 -7.05 -27.23 -32.75
CA GLY A 542 -7.01 -25.87 -33.33
C GLY A 542 -8.33 -25.39 -33.92
N ASN A 543 -9.46 -26.05 -33.62
CA ASN A 543 -10.76 -25.58 -34.05
C ASN A 543 -11.33 -24.56 -33.05
N PRO A 544 -12.13 -23.57 -33.51
CA PRO A 544 -12.83 -22.63 -32.61
C PRO A 544 -13.72 -23.36 -31.61
N ASN A 545 -13.48 -23.12 -30.32
CA ASN A 545 -14.17 -23.77 -29.20
C ASN A 545 -15.13 -22.80 -28.44
N VAL A 546 -15.40 -21.64 -29.03
CA VAL A 546 -16.19 -20.57 -28.41
C VAL A 546 -17.68 -20.91 -28.28
N THR A 547 -18.17 -21.91 -29.01
CA THR A 547 -19.53 -22.43 -28.88
C THR A 547 -19.71 -23.47 -27.78
N SER A 548 -18.61 -23.92 -27.13
CA SER A 548 -18.65 -24.89 -26.04
C SER A 548 -19.45 -24.37 -24.84
N LEU A 549 -20.06 -25.31 -24.09
CA LEU A 549 -20.77 -24.97 -22.87
C LEU A 549 -19.90 -24.23 -21.84
N ALA A 550 -18.61 -24.59 -21.78
CA ALA A 550 -17.64 -23.99 -20.87
C ALA A 550 -17.39 -22.50 -21.22
N PHE A 551 -17.16 -22.20 -22.50
CA PHE A 551 -16.97 -20.82 -22.97
C PHE A 551 -18.22 -19.97 -22.73
N LYS A 552 -19.39 -20.47 -23.12
CA LYS A 552 -20.69 -19.79 -22.90
C LYS A 552 -20.98 -19.53 -21.42
N LYS A 553 -20.61 -20.44 -20.51
CA LYS A 553 -20.71 -20.21 -19.06
C LYS A 553 -19.84 -19.02 -18.62
N GLY A 554 -18.64 -18.88 -19.15
CA GLY A 554 -17.79 -17.73 -18.88
C GLY A 554 -18.42 -16.42 -19.34
N VAL A 555 -18.92 -16.40 -20.60
CA VAL A 555 -19.65 -15.24 -21.15
C VAL A 555 -20.88 -14.88 -20.30
N ASN A 556 -21.73 -15.87 -19.98
CA ASN A 556 -22.94 -15.64 -19.20
C ASN A 556 -22.60 -15.17 -17.75
N SER A 557 -21.51 -15.67 -17.17
CA SER A 557 -21.04 -15.19 -15.87
C SER A 557 -20.63 -13.72 -15.90
N LEU A 558 -20.01 -13.26 -16.99
CA LEU A 558 -19.69 -11.86 -17.20
C LEU A 558 -20.95 -11.01 -17.39
N LEU A 559 -21.87 -11.44 -18.27
CA LEU A 559 -23.13 -10.75 -18.51
C LEU A 559 -23.95 -10.57 -17.22
N GLU A 560 -23.92 -11.57 -16.36
CA GLU A 560 -24.56 -11.49 -15.04
C GLU A 560 -23.89 -10.44 -14.15
N ALA A 561 -22.54 -10.38 -14.14
CA ALA A 561 -21.80 -9.40 -13.34
C ALA A 561 -22.10 -7.95 -13.76
N PHE A 562 -22.37 -7.68 -15.04
CA PHE A 562 -22.76 -6.34 -15.53
C PHE A 562 -24.02 -5.79 -14.84
N LYS A 563 -24.94 -6.66 -14.38
CA LYS A 563 -26.13 -6.26 -13.63
C LYS A 563 -25.81 -5.66 -12.24
N TYR A 564 -24.61 -5.90 -11.74
CA TYR A 564 -24.14 -5.53 -10.40
C TYR A 564 -23.11 -4.40 -10.42
N ALA A 565 -22.79 -3.91 -11.61
CA ALA A 565 -21.82 -2.85 -11.89
C ALA A 565 -22.53 -1.52 -12.27
N PRO A 566 -21.82 -0.39 -12.33
CA PRO A 566 -22.34 0.88 -12.81
C PRO A 566 -22.87 0.81 -14.23
N GLU A 567 -23.91 1.60 -14.57
CA GLU A 567 -24.49 1.66 -15.91
C GLU A 567 -23.47 2.12 -16.97
N GLN A 568 -22.48 2.93 -16.58
CA GLN A 568 -21.43 3.47 -17.44
C GLN A 568 -20.33 2.46 -17.78
N THR A 569 -20.38 1.23 -17.28
CA THR A 569 -19.35 0.17 -17.41
C THR A 569 -18.89 -0.04 -18.86
N LEU A 570 -19.77 0.11 -19.85
CA LEU A 570 -19.39 -0.03 -21.28
C LEU A 570 -18.42 1.04 -21.78
N SER A 571 -18.28 2.15 -21.06
CA SER A 571 -17.33 3.24 -21.36
C SER A 571 -16.13 3.25 -20.42
N TYR A 572 -16.11 2.37 -19.41
CA TYR A 572 -15.05 2.34 -18.38
C TYR A 572 -13.80 1.66 -18.88
N GLY A 573 -12.65 2.30 -18.54
CA GLY A 573 -11.35 1.65 -18.49
C GLY A 573 -11.09 1.08 -17.10
N VAL A 574 -9.89 0.50 -16.91
CA VAL A 574 -9.48 -0.07 -15.61
C VAL A 574 -9.42 1.02 -14.55
N GLU A 575 -8.95 2.21 -14.89
CA GLU A 575 -8.80 3.35 -13.99
C GLU A 575 -10.16 3.78 -13.38
N ASP A 576 -11.23 3.74 -14.17
CA ASP A 576 -12.59 4.08 -13.73
C ASP A 576 -13.08 3.08 -12.68
N THR A 577 -12.78 1.78 -12.88
CA THR A 577 -13.16 0.72 -11.93
C THR A 577 -12.41 0.84 -10.60
N VAL A 578 -11.13 1.15 -10.68
CA VAL A 578 -10.27 1.39 -9.51
C VAL A 578 -10.77 2.61 -8.73
N GLN A 579 -11.14 3.69 -9.44
CA GLN A 579 -11.72 4.89 -8.83
C GLN A 579 -13.02 4.60 -8.09
N ASP A 580 -13.94 3.84 -8.68
CA ASP A 580 -15.20 3.47 -8.01
C ASP A 580 -14.96 2.68 -6.73
N PHE A 581 -13.95 1.81 -6.72
CA PHE A 581 -13.60 1.01 -5.54
C PHE A 581 -12.97 1.88 -4.45
N TYR A 582 -11.95 2.68 -4.73
CA TYR A 582 -11.31 3.49 -3.70
C TYR A 582 -12.20 4.63 -3.17
N LEU A 583 -13.19 5.06 -3.94
CA LEU A 583 -14.24 5.98 -3.46
C LEU A 583 -15.31 5.27 -2.59
N GLY A 584 -15.21 3.95 -2.41
CA GLY A 584 -16.12 3.16 -1.59
C GLY A 584 -17.49 2.90 -2.21
N LYS A 585 -17.64 3.03 -3.54
CA LYS A 585 -18.90 2.80 -4.24
C LYS A 585 -19.20 1.32 -4.44
N THR A 586 -18.18 0.45 -4.46
CA THR A 586 -18.29 -0.99 -4.72
C THR A 586 -17.79 -1.83 -3.58
N ALA A 587 -18.30 -3.07 -3.42
CA ALA A 587 -17.87 -4.02 -2.38
C ALA A 587 -16.63 -4.80 -2.80
N MET A 588 -16.50 -5.10 -4.09
CA MET A 588 -15.42 -5.92 -4.66
C MET A 588 -14.94 -5.30 -5.97
N LEU A 589 -13.69 -5.60 -6.31
CA LEU A 589 -13.03 -5.25 -7.57
C LEU A 589 -12.05 -6.35 -7.97
N VAL A 590 -12.06 -6.81 -9.21
CA VAL A 590 -10.97 -7.55 -9.81
C VAL A 590 -10.12 -6.59 -10.62
N SER A 591 -8.84 -6.46 -10.30
CA SER A 591 -7.94 -5.52 -10.98
C SER A 591 -6.53 -6.06 -11.05
N PHE A 592 -5.72 -5.52 -11.97
CA PHE A 592 -4.30 -5.79 -12.03
C PHE A 592 -3.57 -5.23 -10.81
N ALA A 593 -2.55 -5.94 -10.36
CA ALA A 593 -1.76 -5.57 -9.18
C ALA A 593 -1.12 -4.18 -9.31
N ALA A 594 -0.84 -3.71 -10.52
CA ALA A 594 -0.29 -2.38 -10.79
C ALA A 594 -1.17 -1.22 -10.27
N PHE A 595 -2.48 -1.42 -10.11
CA PHE A 595 -3.41 -0.38 -9.62
C PHE A 595 -3.68 -0.43 -8.11
N ILE A 596 -3.07 -1.39 -7.37
CA ILE A 596 -3.32 -1.54 -5.93
C ILE A 596 -2.79 -0.35 -5.14
N ALA A 597 -1.71 0.26 -5.59
CA ALA A 597 -1.14 1.44 -4.95
C ALA A 597 -2.13 2.61 -4.90
N ASP A 598 -2.87 2.88 -5.99
CA ASP A 598 -3.90 3.91 -6.03
C ASP A 598 -5.04 3.64 -5.02
N VAL A 599 -5.41 2.37 -4.84
CA VAL A 599 -6.47 1.97 -3.90
C VAL A 599 -6.05 2.23 -2.44
N ASN A 600 -4.76 2.10 -2.13
CA ASN A 600 -4.20 2.34 -0.80
C ASN A 600 -3.71 3.79 -0.58
N ASN A 601 -3.74 4.63 -1.59
CA ASN A 601 -3.31 6.03 -1.50
C ASN A 601 -4.26 6.83 -0.60
N THR A 602 -3.80 7.25 0.57
CA THR A 602 -4.60 7.95 1.58
C THR A 602 -5.10 9.33 1.11
N ALA A 603 -4.46 9.93 0.12
CA ALA A 603 -4.91 11.20 -0.46
C ALA A 603 -6.13 11.02 -1.39
N LYS A 604 -6.28 9.85 -2.02
CA LYS A 604 -7.35 9.54 -2.99
C LYS A 604 -8.43 8.63 -2.40
N SER A 605 -8.03 7.62 -1.61
CA SER A 605 -8.89 6.53 -1.17
C SER A 605 -9.70 6.89 0.09
N LYS A 606 -11.00 6.62 0.04
CA LYS A 606 -11.91 6.72 1.20
C LYS A 606 -12.00 5.42 2.01
N ILE A 607 -11.30 4.37 1.58
CA ILE A 607 -11.40 3.03 2.16
C ILE A 607 -10.03 2.46 2.59
N THR A 608 -9.03 3.31 2.71
CA THR A 608 -7.70 2.92 3.22
C THR A 608 -7.83 2.20 4.56
N GLY A 609 -7.08 1.11 4.75
CA GLY A 609 -7.14 0.26 5.94
C GLY A 609 -8.33 -0.72 6.00
N ARG A 610 -9.29 -0.63 5.07
CA ARG A 610 -10.50 -1.49 5.00
C ARG A 610 -10.47 -2.48 3.83
N ILE A 611 -9.33 -2.64 3.19
CA ILE A 611 -9.17 -3.45 1.99
C ILE A 611 -8.63 -4.83 2.36
N GLY A 612 -9.24 -5.85 1.81
CA GLY A 612 -8.72 -7.21 1.81
C GLY A 612 -8.32 -7.64 0.40
N TYR A 613 -7.40 -8.56 0.31
CA TYR A 613 -6.84 -9.07 -0.94
C TYR A 613 -7.03 -10.58 -1.00
N SER A 614 -7.36 -11.11 -2.18
CA SER A 614 -7.53 -12.54 -2.42
C SER A 614 -7.17 -12.89 -3.86
N ASN A 615 -7.00 -14.18 -4.12
CA ASN A 615 -6.97 -14.67 -5.49
C ASN A 615 -8.27 -14.32 -6.20
N ILE A 616 -8.21 -14.13 -7.51
CA ILE A 616 -9.44 -14.01 -8.29
C ILE A 616 -10.24 -15.32 -8.24
N PRO A 617 -11.58 -15.27 -8.38
CA PRO A 617 -12.39 -16.48 -8.44
C PRO A 617 -11.93 -17.43 -9.55
N GLY A 618 -11.81 -18.72 -9.23
CA GLY A 618 -11.33 -19.75 -10.16
C GLY A 618 -9.81 -19.79 -10.36
N ASN A 619 -9.06 -18.87 -9.79
CA ASN A 619 -7.58 -18.84 -9.77
C ASN A 619 -6.89 -18.87 -11.16
N HIS A 620 -7.53 -18.31 -12.18
CA HIS A 620 -6.99 -18.18 -13.53
C HIS A 620 -6.92 -16.72 -13.96
N SER A 621 -5.89 -16.00 -13.49
CA SER A 621 -5.64 -14.60 -13.87
C SER A 621 -5.03 -14.50 -15.27
N VAL A 622 -5.27 -13.39 -15.94
CA VAL A 622 -4.46 -13.00 -17.12
C VAL A 622 -3.03 -12.75 -16.67
N LEU A 623 -2.05 -13.24 -17.42
CA LEU A 623 -0.65 -12.90 -17.25
C LEU A 623 -0.42 -11.47 -17.78
N GLY A 624 -0.49 -10.48 -16.91
CA GLY A 624 -0.19 -9.08 -17.21
C GLY A 624 1.31 -8.81 -17.09
N SER A 625 2.09 -9.26 -18.06
CA SER A 625 3.55 -9.17 -18.03
C SER A 625 4.05 -8.46 -19.28
N TRP A 626 5.02 -7.58 -19.09
CA TRP A 626 5.65 -6.82 -20.16
C TRP A 626 7.14 -7.15 -20.24
N GLY A 627 7.70 -7.12 -21.43
CA GLY A 627 9.11 -7.35 -21.69
C GLY A 627 9.82 -6.10 -22.18
N LEU A 628 11.14 -6.11 -22.05
CA LEU A 628 12.05 -5.20 -22.74
C LEU A 628 12.75 -5.96 -23.87
N ALA A 629 12.83 -5.33 -25.03
CA ALA A 629 13.51 -5.87 -26.21
C ALA A 629 14.41 -4.79 -26.85
N ILE A 630 15.35 -5.26 -27.66
CA ILE A 630 16.25 -4.41 -28.44
C ILE A 630 15.73 -4.40 -29.88
N PRO A 631 15.51 -3.23 -30.50
CA PRO A 631 15.15 -3.16 -31.91
C PRO A 631 16.18 -3.87 -32.82
N ALA A 632 15.70 -4.61 -33.84
CA ALA A 632 16.57 -5.32 -34.75
C ALA A 632 17.52 -4.38 -35.53
N THR A 633 17.20 -3.12 -35.60
CA THR A 633 18.01 -2.07 -36.26
C THR A 633 19.12 -1.51 -35.40
N ASN A 634 19.20 -1.90 -34.10
CA ASN A 634 20.23 -1.39 -33.20
C ASN A 634 21.62 -1.92 -33.58
N ASN A 635 22.55 -1.01 -33.79
CA ASN A 635 23.93 -1.35 -34.22
C ASN A 635 24.92 -1.43 -33.04
N ASN A 636 24.51 -1.03 -31.81
CA ASN A 636 25.32 -1.10 -30.61
C ASN A 636 24.50 -1.60 -29.42
N PRO A 637 24.25 -2.92 -29.34
CA PRO A 637 23.39 -3.50 -28.32
C PRO A 637 24.01 -3.53 -26.92
N ALA A 638 25.32 -3.24 -26.78
CA ALA A 638 26.00 -3.37 -25.48
C ALA A 638 25.38 -2.49 -24.40
N ALA A 639 25.10 -1.21 -24.71
CA ALA A 639 24.44 -0.29 -23.77
C ALA A 639 22.99 -0.72 -23.44
N ALA A 640 22.29 -1.22 -24.46
CA ALA A 640 20.92 -1.73 -24.29
C ALA A 640 20.87 -2.99 -23.41
N LEU A 641 21.79 -3.93 -23.60
CA LEU A 641 21.92 -5.14 -22.77
C LEU A 641 22.30 -4.79 -21.33
N GLU A 642 23.20 -3.82 -21.12
CA GLU A 642 23.57 -3.35 -19.80
C GLU A 642 22.39 -2.68 -19.08
N PHE A 643 21.57 -1.93 -19.81
CA PHE A 643 20.34 -1.34 -19.26
C PHE A 643 19.31 -2.41 -18.87
N ILE A 644 19.09 -3.42 -19.73
CA ILE A 644 18.20 -4.55 -19.43
C ILE A 644 18.71 -5.29 -18.19
N ARG A 645 20.02 -5.54 -18.09
CA ARG A 645 20.62 -6.15 -16.90
C ARG A 645 20.38 -5.32 -15.63
N TRP A 646 20.55 -4.01 -15.73
CA TRP A 646 20.29 -3.08 -14.61
C TRP A 646 18.82 -3.12 -14.15
N THR A 647 17.83 -3.24 -15.06
CA THR A 647 16.42 -3.38 -14.68
C THR A 647 16.11 -4.69 -13.94
N CYS A 648 16.98 -5.69 -14.05
CA CYS A 648 16.90 -6.97 -13.33
C CYS A 648 17.75 -7.01 -12.05
N ASP A 649 18.29 -5.87 -11.59
CA ASP A 649 19.05 -5.81 -10.32
C ASP A 649 18.14 -6.10 -9.13
N PRO A 650 18.43 -7.12 -8.28
CA PRO A 650 17.59 -7.50 -7.16
C PRO A 650 17.41 -6.39 -6.11
N GLU A 651 18.39 -5.54 -5.87
CA GLU A 651 18.25 -4.42 -4.93
C GLU A 651 17.41 -3.30 -5.54
N LEU A 652 17.61 -2.99 -6.82
CA LEU A 652 16.82 -1.99 -7.53
C LEU A 652 15.35 -2.38 -7.62
N SER A 653 15.05 -3.68 -7.79
CA SER A 653 13.68 -4.18 -7.90
C SER A 653 12.80 -3.89 -6.68
N LYS A 654 13.40 -3.84 -5.49
CA LYS A 654 12.69 -3.45 -4.26
C LYS A 654 12.24 -1.98 -4.31
N PHE A 655 13.09 -1.10 -4.85
CA PHE A 655 12.73 0.31 -5.03
C PHE A 655 11.67 0.50 -6.10
N PHE A 656 11.69 -0.30 -7.16
CA PHE A 656 10.59 -0.29 -8.14
C PHE A 656 9.26 -0.67 -7.51
N ALA A 657 9.24 -1.67 -6.62
CA ALA A 657 8.02 -2.05 -5.90
C ALA A 657 7.51 -0.91 -5.00
N ILE A 658 8.41 -0.15 -4.36
CA ILE A 658 8.04 1.03 -3.55
C ILE A 658 7.52 2.17 -4.45
N LEU A 659 8.03 2.31 -5.67
CA LEU A 659 7.59 3.30 -6.67
C LEU A 659 6.36 2.85 -7.48
N ASP A 660 5.56 1.94 -6.92
CA ASP A 660 4.33 1.38 -7.51
C ASP A 660 4.56 0.46 -8.72
N GLY A 661 5.82 0.07 -8.95
CA GLY A 661 6.21 -0.87 -10.00
C GLY A 661 5.89 -2.32 -9.64
N GLN A 662 5.84 -3.16 -10.69
CA GLN A 662 5.67 -4.60 -10.55
C GLN A 662 6.95 -5.28 -11.04
N SER A 663 7.68 -5.93 -10.16
CA SER A 663 8.95 -6.60 -10.52
C SER A 663 8.73 -8.00 -11.09
N PRO A 664 9.54 -8.45 -12.06
CA PRO A 664 9.58 -9.85 -12.48
C PRO A 664 10.40 -10.76 -11.53
N LEU A 665 11.03 -10.20 -10.47
CA LEU A 665 11.97 -10.90 -9.59
C LEU A 665 11.29 -11.46 -8.34
N LYS A 666 11.72 -12.64 -7.89
CA LYS A 666 11.19 -13.36 -6.71
C LYS A 666 11.43 -12.62 -5.41
N ASN A 667 12.60 -11.99 -5.27
CA ASN A 667 13.03 -11.34 -4.05
C ASN A 667 12.07 -10.23 -3.54
N VAL A 668 11.33 -9.59 -4.44
CA VAL A 668 10.30 -8.59 -4.08
C VAL A 668 9.14 -9.24 -3.33
N TYR A 669 8.73 -10.43 -3.75
CA TYR A 669 7.56 -11.13 -3.23
C TYR A 669 7.84 -11.97 -1.98
N THR A 670 9.12 -12.26 -1.72
CA THR A 670 9.58 -13.03 -0.57
C THR A 670 10.26 -12.19 0.51
N ASN A 671 10.32 -10.87 0.32
CA ASN A 671 10.91 -9.94 1.26
C ASN A 671 9.94 -9.61 2.39
N ASP A 672 10.29 -9.94 3.63
CA ASP A 672 9.42 -9.75 4.80
C ASP A 672 9.11 -8.26 5.08
N GLU A 673 10.07 -7.35 4.87
CA GLU A 673 9.87 -5.91 5.06
C GLU A 673 8.82 -5.38 4.08
N LEU A 674 8.96 -5.71 2.80
CA LEU A 674 7.97 -5.34 1.78
C LEU A 674 6.61 -6.01 2.03
N ALA A 675 6.58 -7.28 2.43
CA ALA A 675 5.35 -8.01 2.71
C ALA A 675 4.53 -7.41 3.86
N ASN A 676 5.20 -6.84 4.87
CA ASN A 676 4.54 -6.17 5.99
C ASN A 676 3.84 -4.87 5.56
N HIS A 677 4.43 -4.12 4.63
CA HIS A 677 3.85 -2.88 4.09
C HIS A 677 2.89 -3.13 2.92
N TYR A 678 3.15 -4.17 2.14
CA TYR A 678 2.41 -4.54 0.92
C TYR A 678 1.89 -5.98 1.02
N PRO A 679 0.83 -6.25 1.83
CA PRO A 679 0.37 -7.61 2.14
C PRO A 679 -0.14 -8.40 0.93
N TRP A 680 -0.33 -7.75 -0.22
CA TRP A 680 -0.68 -8.40 -1.48
C TRP A 680 0.53 -9.00 -2.22
N LEU A 681 1.77 -8.57 -1.95
CA LEU A 681 2.95 -9.10 -2.66
C LEU A 681 3.13 -10.61 -2.49
N PRO A 682 3.09 -11.19 -1.28
CA PRO A 682 3.16 -12.65 -1.13
C PRO A 682 2.01 -13.38 -1.82
N LEU A 683 0.85 -12.74 -1.95
CA LEU A 683 -0.30 -13.31 -2.64
C LEU A 683 -0.04 -13.39 -4.16
N ILE A 684 0.54 -12.35 -4.76
CA ILE A 684 0.96 -12.33 -6.16
C ILE A 684 1.85 -13.55 -6.47
N TYR A 685 2.86 -13.80 -5.65
CA TYR A 685 3.77 -14.94 -5.82
C TYR A 685 3.04 -16.29 -5.75
N ARG A 686 2.16 -16.46 -4.76
CA ARG A 686 1.39 -17.70 -4.60
C ARG A 686 0.42 -17.98 -5.75
N THR A 687 -0.08 -16.95 -6.42
CA THR A 687 -1.04 -17.08 -7.53
C THR A 687 -0.37 -17.27 -8.87
N TYR A 688 0.95 -17.11 -8.96
CA TYR A 688 1.70 -17.11 -10.23
C TYR A 688 1.43 -18.33 -11.11
N SER A 689 1.39 -19.55 -10.54
CA SER A 689 1.17 -20.79 -11.30
C SER A 689 -0.21 -20.86 -11.99
N GLY A 690 -1.20 -20.12 -11.52
CA GLY A 690 -2.55 -20.07 -12.11
C GLY A 690 -2.68 -19.09 -13.29
N ASN A 691 -1.68 -18.25 -13.55
CA ASN A 691 -1.76 -17.22 -14.58
C ASN A 691 -1.71 -17.79 -15.99
N LYS A 692 -2.61 -17.34 -16.86
CA LYS A 692 -2.77 -17.78 -18.24
C LYS A 692 -2.29 -16.71 -19.22
N GLN A 693 -1.57 -17.15 -20.26
CA GLN A 693 -1.17 -16.29 -21.36
C GLN A 693 -2.29 -16.15 -22.40
N ARG A 694 -2.37 -14.96 -22.98
CA ARG A 694 -3.07 -14.70 -24.24
C ARG A 694 -2.10 -15.02 -25.37
N LYS A 695 -2.47 -15.85 -26.33
CA LYS A 695 -1.55 -16.35 -27.36
C LYS A 695 -2.15 -16.16 -28.75
N SER A 696 -1.28 -15.79 -29.70
CA SER A 696 -1.57 -15.87 -31.14
C SER A 696 -1.84 -17.31 -31.58
N PHE A 697 -2.54 -17.47 -32.68
CA PHE A 697 -2.83 -18.77 -33.23
C PHE A 697 -1.89 -19.06 -34.45
N ILE A 698 -1.27 -20.23 -34.47
CA ILE A 698 -0.43 -20.67 -35.59
C ILE A 698 -1.25 -21.63 -36.44
N LYS A 699 -1.47 -21.26 -37.71
CA LYS A 699 -2.18 -22.11 -38.67
C LYS A 699 -1.36 -23.36 -39.05
N ARG A 700 -2.03 -24.29 -39.70
CA ARG A 700 -1.36 -25.54 -40.16
C ARG A 700 -0.24 -25.30 -41.18
N ASP A 701 -0.32 -24.23 -41.96
CA ASP A 701 0.71 -23.81 -42.92
C ASP A 701 1.88 -23.03 -42.26
N GLY A 702 1.83 -22.81 -40.94
CA GLY A 702 2.80 -22.06 -40.19
C GLY A 702 2.57 -20.56 -40.15
N SER A 703 1.55 -20.04 -40.83
CA SER A 703 1.22 -18.60 -40.79
C SER A 703 0.60 -18.20 -39.45
N LEU A 704 0.87 -16.97 -38.99
CA LEU A 704 0.44 -16.43 -37.71
C LEU A 704 -0.90 -15.70 -37.85
N VAL A 705 -1.83 -15.99 -36.94
CA VAL A 705 -3.00 -15.15 -36.67
C VAL A 705 -2.74 -14.40 -35.38
N PRO A 706 -2.50 -13.08 -35.45
CA PRO A 706 -2.20 -12.27 -34.27
C PRO A 706 -3.31 -12.32 -33.23
N ILE A 707 -2.93 -12.37 -31.96
CA ILE A 707 -3.90 -12.36 -30.83
C ILE A 707 -4.81 -11.13 -30.87
N THR A 708 -4.32 -9.99 -31.31
CA THR A 708 -5.08 -8.74 -31.41
C THR A 708 -6.31 -8.85 -32.33
N ILE A 709 -6.20 -9.62 -33.43
CA ILE A 709 -7.32 -9.87 -34.34
C ILE A 709 -8.35 -10.78 -33.66
N ILE A 710 -7.88 -11.82 -32.96
CA ILE A 710 -8.73 -12.76 -32.22
C ILE A 710 -9.50 -12.02 -31.12
N GLU A 711 -8.80 -11.18 -30.35
CA GLU A 711 -9.37 -10.40 -29.26
C GLU A 711 -10.40 -9.37 -29.75
N ALA A 712 -10.12 -8.69 -30.87
CA ALA A 712 -11.05 -7.76 -31.50
C ALA A 712 -12.36 -8.46 -31.94
N LEU A 713 -12.28 -9.67 -32.50
CA LEU A 713 -13.46 -10.47 -32.86
C LEU A 713 -14.26 -10.85 -31.61
N ILE A 714 -13.60 -11.37 -30.56
CA ILE A 714 -14.27 -11.72 -29.31
C ILE A 714 -14.96 -10.49 -28.70
N TYR A 715 -14.27 -9.36 -28.66
CA TYR A 715 -14.84 -8.10 -28.19
C TYR A 715 -16.09 -7.69 -28.96
N GLN A 716 -16.01 -7.69 -30.30
CA GLN A 716 -17.14 -7.32 -31.17
C GLN A 716 -18.38 -8.16 -30.88
N HIS A 717 -18.24 -9.48 -30.81
CA HIS A 717 -19.37 -10.39 -30.60
C HIS A 717 -19.92 -10.33 -29.16
N VAL A 718 -19.07 -10.22 -28.16
CA VAL A 718 -19.51 -10.05 -26.75
C VAL A 718 -20.21 -8.70 -26.56
N MET A 719 -19.70 -7.63 -27.17
CA MET A 719 -20.37 -6.32 -27.15
C MET A 719 -21.74 -6.33 -27.87
N SER A 720 -21.92 -7.17 -28.88
CA SER A 720 -23.24 -7.32 -29.50
C SER A 720 -24.29 -7.88 -28.52
N ILE A 721 -23.87 -8.80 -27.64
CA ILE A 721 -24.75 -9.33 -26.58
C ILE A 721 -25.04 -8.25 -25.53
N LEU A 722 -24.00 -7.56 -25.05
CA LEU A 722 -24.11 -6.51 -24.01
C LEU A 722 -25.02 -5.35 -24.49
N ARG A 723 -25.01 -5.04 -25.79
CA ARG A 723 -25.88 -4.05 -26.41
C ARG A 723 -27.27 -4.60 -26.79
N GLN A 724 -27.58 -5.86 -26.42
CA GLN A 724 -28.85 -6.56 -26.69
C GLN A 724 -29.15 -6.73 -28.18
N ASN A 725 -28.14 -6.77 -29.05
CA ASN A 725 -28.28 -6.97 -30.49
C ASN A 725 -28.28 -8.45 -30.89
N ALA A 726 -27.81 -9.35 -30.02
CA ALA A 726 -27.73 -10.79 -30.27
C ALA A 726 -27.93 -11.59 -28.97
N SER A 727 -28.37 -12.84 -29.10
CA SER A 727 -28.31 -13.80 -28.00
C SER A 727 -26.87 -14.34 -27.82
N THR A 728 -26.57 -14.92 -26.65
CA THR A 728 -25.27 -15.57 -26.44
C THR A 728 -25.03 -16.67 -27.46
N ASP A 729 -26.02 -17.47 -27.80
CA ASP A 729 -25.86 -18.58 -28.74
C ASP A 729 -25.60 -18.07 -30.17
N ASP A 730 -26.33 -17.07 -30.63
CA ASP A 730 -26.12 -16.50 -31.97
C ASP A 730 -24.78 -15.80 -32.10
N ALA A 731 -24.40 -15.00 -31.09
CA ALA A 731 -23.11 -14.30 -31.07
C ALA A 731 -21.93 -15.26 -31.05
N MET A 732 -21.98 -16.35 -30.25
CA MET A 732 -20.93 -17.35 -30.21
C MET A 732 -20.86 -18.20 -31.47
N ALA A 733 -21.99 -18.47 -32.12
CA ALA A 733 -22.02 -19.14 -33.43
C ALA A 733 -21.40 -18.24 -34.52
N ALA A 734 -21.72 -16.96 -34.52
CA ALA A 734 -21.13 -15.98 -35.44
C ALA A 734 -19.61 -15.83 -35.20
N LEU A 735 -19.17 -15.69 -33.94
CA LEU A 735 -17.76 -15.65 -33.59
C LEU A 735 -17.03 -16.91 -34.07
N SER A 736 -17.59 -18.10 -33.87
CA SER A 736 -17.01 -19.36 -34.35
C SER A 736 -16.83 -19.38 -35.87
N SER A 737 -17.84 -18.88 -36.62
CA SER A 737 -17.78 -18.74 -38.07
C SER A 737 -16.67 -17.79 -38.52
N ASP A 738 -16.53 -16.65 -37.86
CA ASP A 738 -15.51 -15.65 -38.22
C ASP A 738 -14.08 -16.14 -37.86
N LEU A 739 -13.93 -16.82 -36.73
CA LEU A 739 -12.66 -17.49 -36.38
C LEU A 739 -12.31 -18.60 -37.37
N LEU A 740 -13.29 -19.40 -37.80
CA LEU A 740 -13.07 -20.44 -38.85
C LEU A 740 -12.61 -19.83 -40.17
N LYS A 741 -13.24 -18.73 -40.63
CA LYS A 741 -12.78 -18.01 -41.83
C LYS A 741 -11.34 -17.53 -41.66
N LEU A 742 -11.01 -16.94 -40.50
CA LEU A 742 -9.71 -16.38 -40.20
C LEU A 742 -8.60 -17.44 -40.26
N ILE A 743 -8.86 -18.67 -39.74
CA ILE A 743 -7.86 -19.75 -39.72
C ILE A 743 -7.84 -20.58 -41.00
N SER A 744 -8.87 -20.54 -41.86
CA SER A 744 -8.97 -21.29 -43.10
C SER A 744 -8.57 -20.49 -44.35
N THR A 745 -8.47 -19.18 -44.28
CA THR A 745 -7.92 -18.33 -45.35
C THR A 745 -6.41 -18.39 -45.34
N GLY A 746 -5.81 -19.22 -46.23
CA GLY A 746 -4.38 -19.38 -46.44
C GLY A 746 -4.11 -20.22 -47.64
#